data_5dad6bb5dd4b34efb5183e10b7421a1e
#
_entry.id   5dad6bb5dd4b34efb5183e10b7421a1e
#
_cell.length_a   1.000
_cell.length_b   1.000
_cell.length_c   1.000
_cell.angle_alpha   90.00
_cell.angle_beta   90.00
_cell.angle_gamma   90.00
#
_symmetry.space_group_name_H-M   'P 1'
#
loop_
_entity.id
_entity.type
_entity.pdbx_description
1 polymer ?
#
loop_
_entity_poly.entity_id
_entity_poly.type
_entity_poly.pdbx_seq_one_letter_code
_entity_poly.pdbx_strand_id
1 'polypeptide(L)'
;MKNKTKIMISCLLFPILLLSLFFLSRYSFDMGEKKKIEQKEHIIAFLEESIQNQFIGTEEIESINQYLLETTPDSEYYFIKGYLDYISSDYKQAIQHFNLAVENIEDNTRPFVKIYTYILLNESLQMENQYELLSENCKIAIKYISEDKTYKNDVPLLWRTISVLLDNKEQIQESISILSSYLDDTKGLTNESIIKLTTNIGQLYSLIYRYSDAMYNYLDAIHFIDSNPSISEGAQWKIKLLTIIGDINFSLNEYENAINYYNEALNINLDDKNLEALSKSLTLVNKCQAYIELELYDQAIQYSKELNKLLPYLPEDIKDDIEILMNNLLASANIHQNNLEEAKKQLTTARELLEQDKIEYSLYKDVFISLTYAQFYKEKKLYDQALETYHYVLTESINKGLGLEEQVYEEISKMYEEKQDFANYVKYNELYIKQKNENTQIFKEDYMEYTTNLYESHLLEEKAVRYQINFLIMLFSFITASIVILVKTRSVKRLRHLSFTDSMTNLYNRKYLDYYMSKNKKKLFMQDLSIIIIDIDYFKKYNDNYGHIEGDRIIKEVANTLKENVRKDDIAVRYGGEEMILVLPNVSSNNAEAIAQKIQMSLQNKKIEHKYSEIGDLLTISIGIYTTNFSGQDVYELINKADSGLYRAKQNGRNRYEIVYD
;
A
#
# COMPACT_ATOMS: atom_id res chain seq x y z
N MET A 1 87.77 13.11 38.83
CA MET A 1 86.38 12.55 38.91
C MET A 1 85.29 13.41 38.23
N LYS A 2 85.37 14.72 38.13
CA LYS A 2 84.30 15.60 37.48
C LYS A 2 84.09 15.43 35.98
N ASN A 3 85.09 14.93 35.20
CA ASN A 3 84.93 14.76 33.75
C ASN A 3 84.31 13.38 33.34
N LYS A 4 84.42 12.36 34.13
CA LYS A 4 83.76 11.04 33.83
C LYS A 4 82.26 11.06 34.04
N THR A 5 81.79 11.83 35.05
CA THR A 5 80.37 12.01 35.35
C THR A 5 79.62 12.81 34.28
N LYS A 6 80.25 13.82 33.65
CA LYS A 6 79.66 14.60 32.55
C LYS A 6 79.51 13.78 31.29
N ILE A 7 80.47 12.92 30.96
CA ILE A 7 80.40 12.02 29.78
C ILE A 7 79.32 10.95 29.97
N MET A 8 79.21 10.39 31.18
CA MET A 8 78.22 9.38 31.49
C MET A 8 76.77 9.92 31.47
N ILE A 9 76.57 11.18 31.90
CA ILE A 9 75.26 11.86 31.86
C ILE A 9 74.93 12.23 30.41
N SER A 10 75.89 12.64 29.59
CA SER A 10 75.67 12.92 28.16
C SER A 10 75.33 11.66 27.36
N CYS A 11 75.98 10.51 27.66
CA CYS A 11 75.69 9.22 27.01
C CYS A 11 74.34 8.64 27.39
N LEU A 12 73.75 8.98 28.53
CA LEU A 12 72.41 8.56 28.95
C LEU A 12 71.28 9.52 28.48
N LEU A 13 71.59 10.82 28.42
CA LEU A 13 70.60 11.81 27.94
C LEU A 13 70.40 11.82 26.42
N PHE A 14 71.44 11.50 25.65
CA PHE A 14 71.37 11.50 24.19
C PHE A 14 70.39 10.46 23.60
N PRO A 15 70.37 9.18 24.06
CA PRO A 15 69.38 8.21 23.63
C PRO A 15 67.98 8.58 24.07
N ILE A 16 67.78 9.16 25.25
CA ILE A 16 66.46 9.62 25.74
C ILE A 16 65.95 10.79 24.93
N LEU A 17 66.85 11.72 24.53
CA LEU A 17 66.46 12.83 23.64
C LEU A 17 66.12 12.35 22.24
N LEU A 18 66.86 11.35 21.71
CA LEU A 18 66.51 10.71 20.41
C LEU A 18 65.17 9.95 20.44
N LEU A 19 64.92 9.22 21.52
CA LEU A 19 63.66 8.55 21.73
C LEU A 19 62.48 9.54 21.85
N SER A 20 62.67 10.64 22.60
CA SER A 20 61.62 11.67 22.74
C SER A 20 61.35 12.40 21.42
N LEU A 21 62.40 12.69 20.64
CA LEU A 21 62.28 13.26 19.28
C LEU A 21 61.58 12.25 18.31
N PHE A 22 61.89 10.99 18.43
CA PHE A 22 61.23 9.94 17.64
C PHE A 22 59.73 9.83 18.04
N PHE A 23 59.39 9.83 19.33
CA PHE A 23 58.00 9.82 19.78
C PHE A 23 57.27 11.13 19.42
N LEU A 24 57.89 12.29 19.50
CA LEU A 24 57.32 13.56 19.06
C LEU A 24 57.11 13.61 17.55
N SER A 25 58.09 13.13 16.76
CA SER A 25 57.92 13.03 15.29
C SER A 25 56.82 12.06 14.89
N ARG A 26 56.74 10.91 15.57
CA ARG A 26 55.68 9.94 15.34
C ARG A 26 54.32 10.47 15.77
N TYR A 27 54.23 11.17 16.92
CA TYR A 27 53.02 11.80 17.38
C TYR A 27 52.55 12.93 16.45
N SER A 28 53.47 13.75 15.94
CA SER A 28 53.15 14.82 14.98
C SER A 28 52.75 14.23 13.61
N PHE A 29 53.35 13.11 13.20
CA PHE A 29 52.96 12.37 11.99
C PHE A 29 51.57 11.75 12.13
N ASP A 30 51.30 11.05 13.26
CA ASP A 30 49.99 10.45 13.53
C ASP A 30 48.89 11.56 13.65
N MET A 31 49.20 12.73 14.23
CA MET A 31 48.25 13.85 14.28
C MET A 31 48.02 14.48 12.89
N GLY A 32 49.06 14.51 12.03
CA GLY A 32 48.93 14.98 10.66
C GLY A 32 48.06 14.06 9.80
N GLU A 33 48.28 12.75 9.91
CA GLU A 33 47.47 11.76 9.22
C GLU A 33 46.01 11.79 9.68
N LYS A 34 45.78 11.85 10.99
CA LYS A 34 44.41 11.93 11.53
C LYS A 34 43.65 13.17 11.00
N LYS A 35 44.32 14.31 10.93
CA LYS A 35 43.73 15.55 10.39
C LYS A 35 43.39 15.40 8.89
N LYS A 36 44.25 14.71 8.12
CA LYS A 36 44.00 14.45 6.70
C LYS A 36 42.79 13.52 6.51
N ILE A 37 42.67 12.49 7.34
CA ILE A 37 41.52 11.58 7.32
C ILE A 37 40.22 12.34 7.65
N GLU A 38 40.22 13.16 8.71
CA GLU A 38 39.06 13.98 9.08
C GLU A 38 38.67 14.97 7.97
N GLN A 39 39.63 15.57 7.29
CA GLN A 39 39.40 16.48 6.16
C GLN A 39 38.84 15.72 4.95
N LYS A 40 39.34 14.53 4.64
CA LYS A 40 38.83 13.66 3.59
C LYS A 40 37.38 13.26 3.86
N GLU A 41 37.07 12.87 5.11
CA GLU A 41 35.70 12.56 5.54
C GLU A 41 34.74 13.71 5.31
N HIS A 42 35.16 14.91 5.67
CA HIS A 42 34.35 16.11 5.49
C HIS A 42 34.10 16.42 4.00
N ILE A 43 35.12 16.27 3.13
CA ILE A 43 34.97 16.52 1.69
C ILE A 43 34.02 15.51 1.07
N ILE A 44 34.19 14.22 1.36
CA ILE A 44 33.30 13.20 0.79
C ILE A 44 31.84 13.39 1.25
N ALA A 45 31.61 13.68 2.52
CA ALA A 45 30.27 13.97 3.02
C ALA A 45 29.66 15.22 2.36
N PHE A 46 30.46 16.26 2.14
CA PHE A 46 30.06 17.46 1.43
C PHE A 46 29.72 17.14 -0.05
N LEU A 47 30.51 16.32 -0.73
CA LEU A 47 30.22 15.91 -2.11
C LEU A 47 28.95 15.06 -2.21
N GLU A 48 28.69 14.19 -1.24
CA GLU A 48 27.45 13.42 -1.16
C GLU A 48 26.23 14.34 -1.07
N GLU A 49 26.29 15.38 -0.24
CA GLU A 49 25.26 16.40 -0.15
C GLU A 49 25.16 17.26 -1.41
N SER A 50 26.28 17.63 -2.01
CA SER A 50 26.35 18.49 -3.19
C SER A 50 25.85 17.81 -4.46
N ILE A 51 26.10 16.52 -4.63
CA ILE A 51 25.57 15.73 -5.75
C ILE A 51 24.03 15.66 -5.68
N GLN A 52 23.48 15.52 -4.47
CA GLN A 52 22.03 15.54 -4.29
C GLN A 52 21.40 16.91 -4.56
N ASN A 53 22.11 18.00 -4.22
CA ASN A 53 21.63 19.39 -4.35
C ASN A 53 22.05 20.07 -5.67
N GLN A 54 22.88 19.42 -6.51
CA GLN A 54 23.39 19.93 -7.80
C GLN A 54 24.08 21.27 -7.75
N PHE A 55 24.73 21.63 -6.63
CA PHE A 55 25.43 22.90 -6.50
C PHE A 55 26.69 22.80 -5.65
N ILE A 56 27.81 23.33 -6.19
CA ILE A 56 29.06 23.57 -5.44
C ILE A 56 29.50 25.03 -5.67
N GLY A 57 29.84 25.73 -4.59
CA GLY A 57 30.37 27.07 -4.65
C GLY A 57 31.86 27.13 -5.05
N THR A 58 32.31 28.27 -5.51
CA THR A 58 33.71 28.47 -5.93
C THR A 58 34.72 28.35 -4.77
N GLU A 59 34.35 28.75 -3.56
CA GLU A 59 35.20 28.65 -2.35
C GLU A 59 35.41 27.17 -1.96
N GLU A 60 34.38 26.34 -2.08
CA GLU A 60 34.44 24.91 -1.83
C GLU A 60 35.35 24.22 -2.84
N ILE A 61 35.26 24.56 -4.13
CA ILE A 61 36.12 24.02 -5.19
C ILE A 61 37.61 24.34 -4.90
N GLU A 62 37.93 25.56 -4.48
CA GLU A 62 39.30 25.93 -4.10
C GLU A 62 39.82 25.12 -2.91
N SER A 63 38.98 24.95 -1.87
CA SER A 63 39.31 24.09 -0.72
C SER A 63 39.57 22.64 -1.07
N ILE A 64 38.75 22.06 -1.95
CA ILE A 64 38.89 20.70 -2.44
C ILE A 64 40.18 20.55 -3.27
N ASN A 65 40.48 21.50 -4.15
CA ASN A 65 41.74 21.52 -4.94
C ASN A 65 42.97 21.59 -4.04
N GLN A 66 42.96 22.42 -2.99
CA GLN A 66 44.06 22.47 -2.04
C GLN A 66 44.27 21.14 -1.30
N TYR A 67 43.20 20.48 -0.89
CA TYR A 67 43.25 19.13 -0.30
C TYR A 67 43.89 18.11 -1.23
N LEU A 68 43.51 18.09 -2.52
CA LEU A 68 44.04 17.18 -3.52
C LEU A 68 45.56 17.32 -3.74
N LEU A 69 46.12 18.54 -3.57
CA LEU A 69 47.55 18.76 -3.66
C LEU A 69 48.37 18.10 -2.54
N GLU A 70 47.77 17.84 -1.41
CA GLU A 70 48.42 17.32 -0.20
C GLU A 70 48.13 15.81 0.04
N THR A 71 47.32 15.18 -0.83
CA THR A 71 46.79 13.83 -0.60
C THR A 71 47.42 12.82 -1.57
N THR A 72 47.64 11.58 -1.10
CA THR A 72 48.08 10.47 -1.94
C THR A 72 46.92 9.94 -2.78
N PRO A 73 47.15 9.64 -4.07
CA PRO A 73 46.12 9.12 -4.95
C PRO A 73 45.59 7.76 -4.49
N ASP A 74 44.29 7.67 -4.30
CA ASP A 74 43.48 6.47 -4.06
C ASP A 74 42.18 6.57 -4.85
N SER A 75 41.26 5.60 -4.70
CA SER A 75 39.93 5.62 -5.37
C SER A 75 39.17 6.89 -5.07
N GLU A 76 39.11 7.34 -3.80
CA GLU A 76 38.40 8.54 -3.38
C GLU A 76 39.04 9.81 -3.95
N TYR A 77 40.35 9.88 -4.01
CA TYR A 77 41.11 10.98 -4.67
C TYR A 77 40.70 11.14 -6.13
N TYR A 78 40.72 10.03 -6.86
CA TYR A 78 40.35 10.04 -8.29
C TYR A 78 38.87 10.32 -8.50
N PHE A 79 37.98 9.83 -7.61
CA PHE A 79 36.57 10.15 -7.63
C PHE A 79 36.36 11.68 -7.48
N ILE A 80 37.00 12.29 -6.50
CA ILE A 80 36.90 13.75 -6.28
C ILE A 80 37.35 14.53 -7.50
N LYS A 81 38.49 14.15 -8.11
CA LYS A 81 38.98 14.77 -9.34
C LYS A 81 38.01 14.62 -10.49
N GLY A 82 37.54 13.39 -10.75
CA GLY A 82 36.56 13.10 -11.79
C GLY A 82 35.28 13.93 -11.62
N TYR A 83 34.84 14.12 -10.37
CA TYR A 83 33.66 14.95 -10.10
C TYR A 83 33.92 16.44 -10.39
N LEU A 84 35.07 16.98 -10.06
CA LEU A 84 35.44 18.37 -10.41
C LEU A 84 35.48 18.59 -11.92
N ASP A 85 36.05 17.62 -12.68
CA ASP A 85 36.08 17.68 -14.13
C ASP A 85 34.64 17.58 -14.71
N TYR A 86 33.80 16.68 -14.13
CA TYR A 86 32.42 16.51 -14.53
C TYR A 86 31.60 17.80 -14.39
N ILE A 87 31.68 18.48 -13.24
CA ILE A 87 30.94 19.76 -13.04
C ILE A 87 31.53 20.91 -13.89
N SER A 88 32.78 20.79 -14.34
CA SER A 88 33.41 21.73 -15.27
C SER A 88 33.10 21.39 -16.74
N SER A 89 32.28 20.37 -16.99
CA SER A 89 31.93 19.85 -18.32
C SER A 89 33.13 19.33 -19.12
N ASP A 90 34.27 19.02 -18.46
CA ASP A 90 35.39 18.31 -19.08
C ASP A 90 35.20 16.80 -18.94
N TYR A 91 34.25 16.27 -19.71
CA TYR A 91 33.88 14.85 -19.63
C TYR A 91 34.98 13.91 -20.00
N LYS A 92 35.93 14.32 -20.86
CA LYS A 92 37.11 13.50 -21.23
C LYS A 92 38.02 13.29 -20.04
N GLN A 93 38.32 14.35 -19.27
CA GLN A 93 39.16 14.22 -18.07
C GLN A 93 38.37 13.50 -16.96
N ALA A 94 37.10 13.77 -16.83
CA ALA A 94 36.21 13.08 -15.88
C ALA A 94 36.23 11.55 -16.10
N ILE A 95 36.08 11.08 -17.35
CA ILE A 95 36.18 9.67 -17.71
C ILE A 95 37.55 9.07 -17.30
N GLN A 96 38.64 9.77 -17.57
CA GLN A 96 39.99 9.29 -17.19
C GLN A 96 40.12 9.15 -15.67
N HIS A 97 39.68 10.14 -14.90
CA HIS A 97 39.76 10.08 -13.44
C HIS A 97 38.80 9.08 -12.83
N PHE A 98 37.59 8.93 -13.35
CA PHE A 98 36.66 7.91 -12.87
C PHE A 98 37.18 6.48 -13.19
N ASN A 99 37.79 6.27 -14.33
CA ASN A 99 38.43 4.97 -14.63
C ASN A 99 39.58 4.67 -13.65
N LEU A 100 40.40 5.67 -13.32
CA LEU A 100 41.42 5.52 -12.26
C LEU A 100 40.79 5.26 -10.89
N ALA A 101 39.66 5.88 -10.59
CA ALA A 101 38.92 5.58 -9.38
C ALA A 101 38.45 4.13 -9.34
N VAL A 102 37.88 3.63 -10.44
CA VAL A 102 37.44 2.22 -10.58
C VAL A 102 38.63 1.24 -10.38
N GLU A 103 39.78 1.49 -11.00
CA GLU A 103 40.98 0.65 -10.86
C GLU A 103 41.52 0.59 -9.42
N ASN A 104 41.25 1.59 -8.60
CA ASN A 104 41.70 1.70 -7.22
C ASN A 104 40.59 1.41 -6.20
N ILE A 105 39.41 0.87 -6.59
CA ILE A 105 38.35 0.45 -5.66
C ILE A 105 38.85 -0.75 -4.85
N GLU A 106 38.87 -0.60 -3.54
CA GLU A 106 39.17 -1.64 -2.55
C GLU A 106 37.91 -1.99 -1.72
N ASP A 107 37.96 -3.08 -0.95
CA ASP A 107 36.84 -3.49 -0.08
C ASP A 107 36.42 -2.39 0.91
N ASN A 108 37.41 -1.64 1.42
CA ASN A 108 37.22 -0.53 2.37
C ASN A 108 36.84 0.81 1.72
N THR A 109 36.78 0.89 0.38
CA THR A 109 36.27 2.08 -0.32
C THR A 109 34.80 2.32 0.06
N ARG A 110 34.42 3.56 0.35
CA ARG A 110 33.06 3.92 0.80
C ARG A 110 32.01 3.54 -0.25
N PRO A 111 30.85 3.00 0.16
CA PRO A 111 29.77 2.65 -0.76
C PRO A 111 29.37 3.80 -1.68
N PHE A 112 29.25 5.02 -1.15
CA PHE A 112 28.99 6.23 -1.93
C PHE A 112 29.95 6.38 -3.10
N VAL A 113 31.26 6.31 -2.84
CA VAL A 113 32.29 6.48 -3.89
C VAL A 113 32.19 5.35 -4.92
N LYS A 114 32.02 4.09 -4.47
CA LYS A 114 31.83 2.94 -5.38
C LYS A 114 30.66 3.16 -6.33
N ILE A 115 29.51 3.54 -5.80
CA ILE A 115 28.27 3.70 -6.56
C ILE A 115 28.36 4.89 -7.52
N TYR A 116 28.69 6.07 -6.97
CA TYR A 116 28.67 7.31 -7.75
C TYR A 116 29.82 7.41 -8.75
N THR A 117 30.94 6.71 -8.55
CA THR A 117 31.97 6.57 -9.59
C THR A 117 31.36 5.98 -10.86
N TYR A 118 30.58 4.90 -10.78
CA TYR A 118 29.97 4.28 -11.95
C TYR A 118 28.82 5.11 -12.53
N ILE A 119 28.02 5.78 -11.69
CA ILE A 119 26.95 6.67 -12.16
C ILE A 119 27.54 7.82 -12.99
N LEU A 120 28.48 8.56 -12.42
CA LEU A 120 29.05 9.74 -13.07
C LEU A 120 29.99 9.39 -14.24
N LEU A 121 30.69 8.24 -14.17
CA LEU A 121 31.42 7.70 -15.31
C LEU A 121 30.47 7.45 -16.49
N ASN A 122 29.33 6.84 -16.23
CA ASN A 122 28.35 6.57 -17.26
C ASN A 122 27.79 7.85 -17.88
N GLU A 123 27.43 8.83 -17.05
CA GLU A 123 26.97 10.13 -17.56
C GLU A 123 28.06 10.81 -18.40
N SER A 124 29.31 10.77 -17.96
CA SER A 124 30.44 11.33 -18.71
C SER A 124 30.67 10.60 -20.04
N LEU A 125 30.60 9.26 -20.06
CA LEU A 125 30.71 8.45 -21.27
C LEU A 125 29.58 8.76 -22.25
N GLN A 126 28.37 8.94 -21.76
CA GLN A 126 27.21 9.32 -22.59
C GLN A 126 27.42 10.69 -23.26
N MET A 127 27.91 11.68 -22.50
CA MET A 127 28.22 13.01 -23.05
C MET A 127 29.31 12.98 -24.12
N GLU A 128 30.20 12.02 -24.10
CA GLU A 128 31.24 11.81 -25.11
C GLU A 128 30.85 10.77 -26.18
N ASN A 129 29.57 10.33 -26.23
CA ASN A 129 29.07 9.31 -27.17
C ASN A 129 29.81 7.96 -27.12
N GLN A 130 30.30 7.55 -25.95
CA GLN A 130 31.03 6.30 -25.71
C GLN A 130 30.12 5.29 -24.99
N TYR A 131 29.38 4.48 -25.71
CA TYR A 131 28.30 3.66 -25.16
C TYR A 131 28.69 2.23 -24.75
N GLU A 132 29.88 1.73 -25.16
CA GLU A 132 30.24 0.31 -25.06
C GLU A 132 30.29 -0.27 -23.64
N LEU A 133 30.62 0.54 -22.63
CA LEU A 133 30.81 0.09 -21.23
C LEU A 133 29.64 0.39 -20.31
N LEU A 134 28.63 1.15 -20.75
CA LEU A 134 27.58 1.68 -19.90
C LEU A 134 26.74 0.58 -19.24
N SER A 135 26.39 -0.48 -19.97
CA SER A 135 25.57 -1.59 -19.45
C SER A 135 26.28 -2.33 -18.31
N GLU A 136 27.58 -2.62 -18.48
CA GLU A 136 28.36 -3.32 -17.47
C GLU A 136 28.56 -2.46 -16.22
N ASN A 137 28.86 -1.19 -16.40
CA ASN A 137 28.99 -0.23 -15.31
C ASN A 137 27.69 -0.11 -14.51
N CYS A 138 26.52 -0.10 -15.17
CA CYS A 138 25.23 -0.08 -14.49
C CYS A 138 25.01 -1.34 -13.63
N LYS A 139 25.33 -2.53 -14.15
CA LYS A 139 25.24 -3.79 -13.39
C LYS A 139 26.10 -3.74 -12.13
N ILE A 140 27.31 -3.20 -12.23
CA ILE A 140 28.23 -3.08 -11.09
C ILE A 140 27.69 -2.07 -10.08
N ALA A 141 27.19 -0.91 -10.51
CA ALA A 141 26.58 0.06 -9.62
C ALA A 141 25.37 -0.51 -8.88
N ILE A 142 24.47 -1.22 -9.60
CA ILE A 142 23.31 -1.91 -9.00
C ILE A 142 23.76 -2.93 -7.96
N LYS A 143 24.82 -3.67 -8.21
CA LYS A 143 25.38 -4.62 -7.24
C LYS A 143 25.79 -3.89 -5.96
N TYR A 144 26.54 -2.79 -6.04
CA TYR A 144 26.93 -2.01 -4.86
C TYR A 144 25.74 -1.41 -4.12
N ILE A 145 24.70 -0.92 -4.83
CA ILE A 145 23.45 -0.44 -4.22
C ILE A 145 22.73 -1.59 -3.49
N SER A 146 22.78 -2.81 -4.02
CA SER A 146 22.16 -3.96 -3.34
C SER A 146 22.88 -4.35 -2.04
N GLU A 147 24.19 -4.09 -1.97
CA GLU A 147 25.01 -4.32 -0.77
C GLU A 147 24.76 -3.25 0.30
N ASP A 148 24.49 -1.99 -0.09
CA ASP A 148 24.15 -0.90 0.83
C ASP A 148 22.79 -0.25 0.48
N LYS A 149 21.74 -0.65 1.21
CA LYS A 149 20.37 -0.20 0.99
C LYS A 149 20.13 1.30 1.22
N THR A 150 21.11 2.04 1.75
CA THR A 150 21.04 3.51 1.92
C THR A 150 20.86 4.20 0.58
N TYR A 151 21.46 3.65 -0.49
CA TYR A 151 21.44 4.19 -1.84
C TYR A 151 20.32 3.62 -2.73
N LYS A 152 19.33 2.97 -2.16
CA LYS A 152 18.21 2.37 -2.90
C LYS A 152 17.44 3.41 -3.74
N ASN A 153 17.40 4.66 -3.28
CA ASN A 153 16.76 5.76 -3.98
C ASN A 153 17.53 6.28 -5.20
N ASP A 154 18.78 5.85 -5.38
CA ASP A 154 19.63 6.29 -6.49
C ASP A 154 19.54 5.36 -7.71
N VAL A 155 18.89 4.19 -7.56
CA VAL A 155 18.63 3.26 -8.68
C VAL A 155 17.97 3.95 -9.89
N PRO A 156 16.99 4.86 -9.72
CA PRO A 156 16.42 5.58 -10.86
C PRO A 156 17.41 6.41 -11.66
N LEU A 157 18.54 6.84 -11.08
CA LEU A 157 19.57 7.61 -11.79
C LEU A 157 20.30 6.75 -12.83
N LEU A 158 20.55 5.49 -12.50
CA LEU A 158 21.19 4.53 -13.42
C LEU A 158 20.36 4.27 -14.68
N TRP A 159 19.06 4.40 -14.56
CA TRP A 159 18.13 4.18 -15.64
C TRP A 159 18.36 5.11 -16.86
N ARG A 160 18.62 6.39 -16.63
CA ARG A 160 18.85 7.37 -17.71
C ARG A 160 19.98 6.92 -18.65
N THR A 161 20.93 6.19 -18.11
CA THR A 161 22.07 5.64 -18.84
C THR A 161 21.72 4.33 -19.54
N ILE A 162 20.92 3.48 -18.92
CA ILE A 162 20.53 2.17 -19.49
C ILE A 162 19.63 2.36 -20.72
N SER A 163 18.73 3.35 -20.71
CA SER A 163 17.76 3.58 -21.79
C SER A 163 18.38 3.96 -23.14
N VAL A 164 19.59 4.47 -23.14
CA VAL A 164 20.32 4.87 -24.37
C VAL A 164 21.02 3.68 -25.06
N LEU A 165 21.14 2.53 -24.36
CA LEU A 165 22.02 1.43 -24.77
C LEU A 165 21.34 0.19 -25.33
N LEU A 166 20.03 0.18 -25.37
CA LEU A 166 19.32 -1.09 -25.46
C LEU A 166 18.95 -1.45 -26.89
N ASP A 167 19.95 -1.73 -27.70
CA ASP A 167 19.78 -2.40 -29.00
C ASP A 167 19.37 -3.89 -28.87
N ASN A 168 19.33 -4.44 -27.64
CA ASN A 168 19.08 -5.87 -27.42
C ASN A 168 17.88 -6.10 -26.49
N LYS A 169 16.84 -6.73 -27.04
CA LYS A 169 15.59 -7.08 -26.33
C LYS A 169 15.82 -7.89 -25.05
N GLU A 170 16.84 -8.75 -24.99
CA GLU A 170 17.17 -9.52 -23.77
C GLU A 170 17.71 -8.63 -22.65
N GLN A 171 18.54 -7.66 -22.97
CA GLN A 171 19.08 -6.71 -21.97
C GLN A 171 17.99 -5.81 -21.42
N ILE A 172 17.03 -5.41 -22.26
CA ILE A 172 15.84 -4.66 -21.83
C ILE A 172 15.05 -5.49 -20.83
N GLN A 173 14.79 -6.75 -21.15
CA GLN A 173 14.03 -7.65 -20.28
C GLN A 173 14.71 -7.90 -18.93
N GLU A 174 16.05 -8.06 -18.93
CA GLU A 174 16.85 -8.15 -17.71
C GLU A 174 16.73 -6.88 -16.87
N SER A 175 16.82 -5.72 -17.49
CA SER A 175 16.70 -4.41 -16.83
C SER A 175 15.30 -4.22 -16.21
N ILE A 176 14.23 -4.60 -16.91
CA ILE A 176 12.87 -4.61 -16.38
C ILE A 176 12.78 -5.48 -15.11
N SER A 177 13.34 -6.71 -15.18
CA SER A 177 13.33 -7.63 -14.03
C SER A 177 14.06 -7.05 -12.81
N ILE A 178 15.23 -6.43 -13.03
CA ILE A 178 16.01 -5.80 -11.97
C ILE A 178 15.21 -4.64 -11.33
N LEU A 179 14.71 -3.71 -12.15
CA LEU A 179 13.97 -2.55 -11.63
C LEU A 179 12.66 -2.96 -10.93
N SER A 180 11.95 -3.95 -11.46
CA SER A 180 10.73 -4.48 -10.84
C SER A 180 11.00 -5.06 -9.45
N SER A 181 12.15 -5.73 -9.26
CA SER A 181 12.53 -6.27 -7.95
C SER A 181 12.68 -5.20 -6.86
N TYR A 182 12.98 -3.95 -7.22
CA TYR A 182 13.01 -2.82 -6.28
C TYR A 182 11.60 -2.30 -5.94
N LEU A 183 10.64 -2.43 -6.86
CA LEU A 183 9.24 -2.09 -6.60
C LEU A 183 8.52 -3.13 -5.75
N ASP A 184 8.92 -4.41 -5.80
CA ASP A 184 8.38 -5.47 -4.96
C ASP A 184 8.64 -5.23 -3.46
N ASP A 185 9.76 -4.54 -3.11
CA ASP A 185 10.09 -4.11 -1.75
C ASP A 185 10.24 -2.59 -1.69
N THR A 186 9.13 -1.88 -1.62
CA THR A 186 9.10 -0.39 -1.54
C THR A 186 9.58 0.18 -0.21
N LYS A 187 9.91 -0.66 0.78
CA LYS A 187 10.36 -0.20 2.09
C LYS A 187 11.68 0.58 1.97
N GLY A 188 11.64 1.86 2.34
CA GLY A 188 12.78 2.77 2.27
C GLY A 188 12.92 3.54 0.95
N LEU A 189 12.05 3.29 -0.05
CA LEU A 189 11.95 4.14 -1.22
C LEU A 189 11.17 5.42 -0.91
N THR A 190 11.61 6.54 -1.48
CA THR A 190 10.82 7.77 -1.50
C THR A 190 9.68 7.67 -2.52
N ASN A 191 8.62 8.46 -2.34
CA ASN A 191 7.52 8.52 -3.32
C ASN A 191 8.03 8.89 -4.72
N GLU A 192 8.99 9.80 -4.80
CA GLU A 192 9.61 10.21 -6.06
C GLU A 192 10.36 9.05 -6.73
N SER A 193 11.12 8.27 -5.95
CA SER A 193 11.83 7.09 -6.48
C SER A 193 10.86 6.02 -6.99
N ILE A 194 9.73 5.81 -6.33
CA ILE A 194 8.69 4.89 -6.80
C ILE A 194 8.14 5.36 -8.15
N ILE A 195 7.78 6.65 -8.29
CA ILE A 195 7.27 7.22 -9.54
C ILE A 195 8.31 7.08 -10.65
N LYS A 196 9.58 7.44 -10.37
CA LYS A 196 10.67 7.33 -11.34
C LYS A 196 10.89 5.88 -11.78
N LEU A 197 10.94 4.93 -10.86
CA LEU A 197 11.13 3.50 -11.19
C LEU A 197 9.98 2.98 -12.04
N THR A 198 8.74 3.23 -11.63
CA THR A 198 7.55 2.79 -12.39
C THR A 198 7.54 3.41 -13.79
N THR A 199 7.86 4.71 -13.90
CA THR A 199 7.98 5.40 -15.20
C THR A 199 9.08 4.79 -16.07
N ASN A 200 10.25 4.50 -15.48
CA ASN A 200 11.39 3.92 -16.19
C ASN A 200 11.07 2.51 -16.71
N ILE A 201 10.40 1.69 -15.92
CA ILE A 201 9.93 0.36 -16.36
C ILE A 201 8.97 0.50 -17.54
N GLY A 202 8.03 1.46 -17.49
CA GLY A 202 7.14 1.78 -18.60
C GLY A 202 7.90 2.17 -19.87
N GLN A 203 8.95 3.00 -19.75
CA GLN A 203 9.80 3.38 -20.88
C GLN A 203 10.52 2.17 -21.50
N LEU A 204 11.02 1.24 -20.67
CA LEU A 204 11.62 -0.02 -21.14
C LEU A 204 10.65 -0.85 -21.97
N TYR A 205 9.44 -1.01 -21.46
CA TYR A 205 8.41 -1.71 -22.20
C TYR A 205 8.12 -1.04 -23.55
N SER A 206 8.09 0.29 -23.59
CA SER A 206 7.91 1.04 -24.85
C SER A 206 9.04 0.75 -25.86
N LEU A 207 10.30 0.64 -25.41
CA LEU A 207 11.45 0.36 -26.29
C LEU A 207 11.39 -1.03 -26.95
N ILE A 208 10.73 -2.00 -26.34
CA ILE A 208 10.51 -3.33 -26.92
C ILE A 208 9.12 -3.50 -27.55
N TYR A 209 8.45 -2.38 -27.79
CA TYR A 209 7.12 -2.31 -28.39
C TYR A 209 6.02 -3.00 -27.57
N ARG A 210 6.21 -3.22 -26.26
CA ARG A 210 5.19 -3.69 -25.33
C ARG A 210 4.40 -2.51 -24.76
N TYR A 211 3.69 -1.83 -25.60
CA TYR A 211 2.99 -0.58 -25.26
C TYR A 211 1.92 -0.78 -24.17
N SER A 212 1.32 -1.96 -24.11
CA SER A 212 0.32 -2.29 -23.09
C SER A 212 0.89 -2.32 -21.69
N ASP A 213 2.06 -2.94 -21.52
CA ASP A 213 2.76 -2.96 -20.24
C ASP A 213 3.31 -1.59 -19.88
N ALA A 214 3.76 -0.83 -20.90
CA ALA A 214 4.18 0.55 -20.72
C ALA A 214 3.03 1.41 -20.17
N MET A 215 1.86 1.36 -20.81
CA MET A 215 0.66 2.08 -20.38
C MET A 215 0.21 1.67 -18.98
N TYR A 216 0.25 0.37 -18.65
CA TYR A 216 -0.06 -0.12 -17.32
C TYR A 216 0.83 0.56 -16.26
N ASN A 217 2.15 0.58 -16.48
CA ASN A 217 3.09 1.20 -15.55
C ASN A 217 2.86 2.72 -15.42
N TYR A 218 2.57 3.44 -16.51
CA TYR A 218 2.30 4.87 -16.45
C TYR A 218 0.99 5.18 -15.73
N LEU A 219 -0.06 4.39 -15.95
CA LEU A 219 -1.35 4.54 -15.25
C LEU A 219 -1.20 4.18 -13.77
N ASP A 220 -0.40 3.17 -13.42
CA ASP A 220 -0.09 2.82 -12.03
C ASP A 220 0.65 3.96 -11.32
N ALA A 221 1.63 4.59 -11.99
CA ALA A 221 2.30 5.78 -11.47
C ALA A 221 1.33 6.96 -11.26
N ILE A 222 0.39 7.21 -12.19
CA ILE A 222 -0.65 8.23 -12.03
C ILE A 222 -1.56 7.90 -10.84
N HIS A 223 -2.00 6.65 -10.72
CA HIS A 223 -2.82 6.20 -9.59
C HIS A 223 -2.10 6.35 -8.25
N PHE A 224 -0.80 6.04 -8.22
CA PHE A 224 0.03 6.25 -7.03
C PHE A 224 0.09 7.73 -6.64
N ILE A 225 0.28 8.65 -7.61
CA ILE A 225 0.27 10.11 -7.40
C ILE A 225 -1.08 10.55 -6.84
N ASP A 226 -2.19 10.13 -7.45
CA ASP A 226 -3.55 10.51 -7.04
C ASP A 226 -3.89 10.00 -5.62
N SER A 227 -3.34 8.84 -5.23
CA SER A 227 -3.49 8.26 -3.90
C SER A 227 -2.61 8.96 -2.84
N ASN A 228 -1.60 9.74 -3.24
CA ASN A 228 -0.64 10.40 -2.37
C ASN A 228 -0.56 11.92 -2.66
N PRO A 229 -1.59 12.72 -2.36
CA PRO A 229 -1.65 14.14 -2.72
C PRO A 229 -0.59 15.04 -2.04
N SER A 230 0.21 14.48 -1.12
CA SER A 230 1.31 15.18 -0.48
C SER A 230 2.61 15.22 -1.30
N ILE A 231 2.65 14.60 -2.47
CA ILE A 231 3.81 14.62 -3.37
C ILE A 231 3.94 16.01 -3.98
N SER A 232 5.02 16.72 -3.68
CA SER A 232 5.22 18.13 -4.06
C SER A 232 5.23 18.37 -5.58
N GLU A 233 5.73 17.41 -6.36
CA GLU A 233 5.83 17.48 -7.83
C GLU A 233 4.79 16.61 -8.54
N GLY A 234 3.78 16.11 -7.81
CA GLY A 234 2.81 15.16 -8.35
C GLY A 234 2.09 15.65 -9.61
N ALA A 235 1.72 16.93 -9.67
CA ALA A 235 1.07 17.52 -10.83
C ALA A 235 1.97 17.54 -12.08
N GLN A 236 3.28 17.81 -11.93
CA GLN A 236 4.25 17.79 -13.02
C GLN A 236 4.46 16.38 -13.55
N TRP A 237 4.64 15.42 -12.64
CA TRP A 237 4.73 14.00 -13.02
C TRP A 237 3.49 13.54 -13.77
N LYS A 238 2.31 13.97 -13.35
CA LYS A 238 1.06 13.62 -14.00
C LYS A 238 0.96 14.21 -15.42
N ILE A 239 1.38 15.47 -15.64
CA ILE A 239 1.47 16.05 -16.97
C ILE A 239 2.41 15.22 -17.85
N LYS A 240 3.61 14.89 -17.36
CA LYS A 240 4.61 14.10 -18.09
C LYS A 240 4.07 12.72 -18.47
N LEU A 241 3.47 12.01 -17.52
CA LEU A 241 2.95 10.65 -17.72
C LEU A 241 1.79 10.64 -18.73
N LEU A 242 0.85 11.57 -18.61
CA LEU A 242 -0.25 11.70 -19.56
C LEU A 242 0.26 12.06 -20.97
N THR A 243 1.31 12.89 -21.08
CA THR A 243 1.95 13.19 -22.36
C THR A 243 2.55 11.93 -22.97
N ILE A 244 3.30 11.14 -22.20
CA ILE A 244 3.89 9.88 -22.69
C ILE A 244 2.80 8.88 -23.12
N ILE A 245 1.70 8.76 -22.39
CA ILE A 245 0.57 7.91 -22.79
C ILE A 245 -0.04 8.42 -24.10
N GLY A 246 -0.15 9.75 -24.28
CA GLY A 246 -0.55 10.36 -25.53
C GLY A 246 0.40 10.01 -26.68
N ASP A 247 1.71 10.05 -26.44
CA ASP A 247 2.75 9.71 -27.44
C ASP A 247 2.67 8.23 -27.85
N ILE A 248 2.38 7.33 -26.94
CA ILE A 248 2.12 5.92 -27.27
C ILE A 248 0.89 5.79 -28.18
N ASN A 249 -0.22 6.43 -27.82
CA ASN A 249 -1.42 6.41 -28.68
C ASN A 249 -1.14 7.02 -30.06
N PHE A 250 -0.36 8.10 -30.12
CA PHE A 250 0.10 8.68 -31.39
C PHE A 250 0.89 7.66 -32.22
N SER A 251 1.85 6.97 -31.62
CA SER A 251 2.66 5.94 -32.30
C SER A 251 1.83 4.74 -32.79
N LEU A 252 0.67 4.51 -32.19
CA LEU A 252 -0.31 3.50 -32.59
C LEU A 252 -1.31 4.01 -33.64
N ASN A 253 -1.14 5.22 -34.15
CA ASN A 253 -2.06 5.94 -35.05
C ASN A 253 -3.45 6.21 -34.46
N GLU A 254 -3.58 6.15 -33.12
CA GLU A 254 -4.81 6.45 -32.37
C GLU A 254 -4.83 7.96 -32.00
N TYR A 255 -4.84 8.81 -33.00
CA TYR A 255 -4.61 10.26 -32.86
C TYR A 255 -5.67 10.97 -32.00
N GLU A 256 -6.95 10.58 -32.08
CA GLU A 256 -8.01 11.12 -31.23
C GLU A 256 -7.79 10.79 -29.77
N ASN A 257 -7.35 9.55 -29.47
CA ASN A 257 -7.02 9.13 -28.11
C ASN A 257 -5.77 9.89 -27.62
N ALA A 258 -4.74 10.05 -28.45
CA ALA A 258 -3.57 10.85 -28.12
C ALA A 258 -3.97 12.29 -27.73
N ILE A 259 -4.82 12.95 -28.52
CA ILE A 259 -5.34 14.30 -28.25
C ILE A 259 -6.11 14.35 -26.92
N ASN A 260 -6.87 13.32 -26.59
CA ASN A 260 -7.58 13.26 -25.30
C ASN A 260 -6.61 13.27 -24.12
N TYR A 261 -5.56 12.44 -24.13
CA TYR A 261 -4.52 12.43 -23.09
C TYR A 261 -3.73 13.74 -23.02
N TYR A 262 -3.38 14.34 -24.19
CA TYR A 262 -2.75 15.66 -24.21
C TYR A 262 -3.66 16.74 -23.62
N ASN A 263 -4.98 16.67 -23.87
CA ASN A 263 -5.93 17.60 -23.26
C ASN A 263 -6.00 17.43 -21.73
N GLU A 264 -6.00 16.19 -21.22
CA GLU A 264 -5.96 15.93 -19.80
C GLU A 264 -4.68 16.51 -19.17
N ALA A 265 -3.52 16.30 -19.78
CA ALA A 265 -2.25 16.88 -19.34
C ALA A 265 -2.29 18.40 -19.29
N LEU A 266 -2.77 19.04 -20.37
CA LEU A 266 -2.84 20.51 -20.51
C LEU A 266 -3.85 21.16 -19.54
N ASN A 267 -4.86 20.44 -19.09
CA ASN A 267 -5.86 20.92 -18.12
C ASN A 267 -5.34 20.94 -16.67
N ILE A 268 -4.20 20.33 -16.37
CA ILE A 268 -3.58 20.38 -15.05
C ILE A 268 -2.93 21.77 -14.87
N ASN A 269 -3.30 22.50 -13.83
CA ASN A 269 -2.74 23.82 -13.55
C ASN A 269 -1.54 23.70 -12.60
N LEU A 270 -0.50 24.49 -12.88
CA LEU A 270 0.65 24.68 -12.01
C LEU A 270 0.69 26.16 -11.58
N ASP A 271 1.07 26.41 -10.32
CA ASP A 271 1.11 27.78 -9.77
C ASP A 271 2.29 28.58 -10.33
N ASP A 272 3.40 27.92 -10.63
CA ASP A 272 4.59 28.51 -11.23
C ASP A 272 4.50 28.47 -12.76
N LYS A 273 4.53 29.65 -13.39
CA LYS A 273 4.40 29.79 -14.84
C LYS A 273 5.60 29.24 -15.62
N ASN A 274 6.81 29.33 -15.08
CA ASN A 274 8.00 28.79 -15.76
C ASN A 274 7.92 27.26 -15.78
N LEU A 275 7.51 26.70 -14.64
CA LEU A 275 7.32 25.27 -14.49
C LEU A 275 6.15 24.75 -15.35
N GLU A 276 5.06 25.52 -15.43
CA GLU A 276 3.94 25.21 -16.32
C GLU A 276 4.37 25.23 -17.79
N ALA A 277 5.12 26.25 -18.21
CA ALA A 277 5.64 26.34 -19.56
C ALA A 277 6.55 25.16 -19.91
N LEU A 278 7.49 24.83 -19.02
CA LEU A 278 8.41 23.71 -19.20
C LEU A 278 7.65 22.36 -19.30
N SER A 279 6.65 22.14 -18.45
CA SER A 279 5.90 20.88 -18.42
C SER A 279 4.94 20.69 -19.59
N LYS A 280 4.38 21.78 -20.14
CA LYS A 280 3.30 21.72 -21.14
C LYS A 280 3.73 22.01 -22.57
N SER A 281 4.91 22.61 -22.80
CA SER A 281 5.33 23.00 -24.15
C SER A 281 5.41 21.82 -25.11
N LEU A 282 6.06 20.73 -24.69
CA LEU A 282 6.19 19.53 -25.52
C LEU A 282 4.83 18.86 -25.75
N THR A 283 3.95 18.84 -24.75
CA THR A 283 2.58 18.32 -24.89
C THR A 283 1.79 19.08 -25.97
N LEU A 284 1.96 20.41 -26.03
CA LEU A 284 1.34 21.22 -27.08
C LEU A 284 1.92 20.93 -28.47
N VAL A 285 3.24 20.76 -28.57
CA VAL A 285 3.91 20.36 -29.81
C VAL A 285 3.34 19.03 -30.31
N ASN A 286 3.30 18.00 -29.47
CA ASN A 286 2.81 16.67 -29.82
C ASN A 286 1.31 16.69 -30.18
N LYS A 287 0.52 17.51 -29.48
CA LYS A 287 -0.89 17.72 -29.82
C LYS A 287 -1.06 18.38 -31.18
N CYS A 288 -0.24 19.38 -31.56
CA CYS A 288 -0.26 19.98 -32.87
C CYS A 288 0.08 18.95 -33.97
N GLN A 289 1.07 18.09 -33.72
CA GLN A 289 1.42 17.01 -34.61
C GLN A 289 0.23 16.06 -34.84
N ALA A 290 -0.47 15.66 -33.76
CA ALA A 290 -1.65 14.80 -33.86
C ALA A 290 -2.77 15.42 -34.66
N TYR A 291 -2.97 16.73 -34.59
CA TYR A 291 -3.92 17.43 -35.48
C TYR A 291 -3.47 17.43 -36.92
N ILE A 292 -2.18 17.52 -37.23
CA ILE A 292 -1.65 17.44 -38.60
C ILE A 292 -1.95 16.06 -39.20
N GLU A 293 -1.71 14.98 -38.43
CA GLU A 293 -1.99 13.61 -38.88
C GLU A 293 -3.49 13.35 -39.13
N LEU A 294 -4.36 14.04 -38.40
CA LEU A 294 -5.82 14.03 -38.62
C LEU A 294 -6.28 14.97 -39.74
N GLU A 295 -5.36 15.62 -40.46
CA GLU A 295 -5.65 16.63 -41.50
C GLU A 295 -6.41 17.87 -40.97
N LEU A 296 -6.35 18.10 -39.65
CA LEU A 296 -7.04 19.22 -38.99
C LEU A 296 -6.06 20.40 -38.80
N TYR A 297 -5.55 20.91 -39.94
CA TYR A 297 -4.47 21.91 -40.00
C TYR A 297 -4.81 23.23 -39.31
N ASP A 298 -6.07 23.68 -39.38
CA ASP A 298 -6.51 24.91 -38.70
C ASP A 298 -6.39 24.80 -37.17
N GLN A 299 -6.71 23.63 -36.60
CA GLN A 299 -6.52 23.37 -35.20
C GLN A 299 -5.04 23.34 -34.84
N ALA A 300 -4.18 22.67 -35.61
CA ALA A 300 -2.74 22.69 -35.40
C ALA A 300 -2.18 24.11 -35.34
N ILE A 301 -2.57 24.97 -36.31
CA ILE A 301 -2.19 26.39 -36.37
C ILE A 301 -2.76 27.17 -35.15
N GLN A 302 -3.96 26.87 -34.71
CA GLN A 302 -4.54 27.51 -33.53
C GLN A 302 -3.74 27.17 -32.24
N TYR A 303 -3.46 25.90 -32.03
CA TYR A 303 -2.74 25.46 -30.83
C TYR A 303 -1.26 25.87 -30.83
N SER A 304 -0.63 26.03 -32.00
CA SER A 304 0.70 26.66 -32.09
C SER A 304 0.73 28.08 -31.54
N LYS A 305 -0.37 28.83 -31.62
CA LYS A 305 -0.51 30.16 -31.02
C LYS A 305 -0.62 30.12 -29.49
N GLU A 306 -1.16 29.03 -28.93
CA GLU A 306 -1.15 28.81 -27.49
C GLU A 306 0.29 28.57 -27.00
N LEU A 307 1.09 27.83 -27.76
CA LEU A 307 2.49 27.58 -27.44
C LEU A 307 3.27 28.89 -27.36
N ASN A 308 3.02 29.85 -28.29
CA ASN A 308 3.65 31.16 -28.23
C ASN A 308 3.44 31.95 -26.93
N LYS A 309 2.37 31.65 -26.18
CA LYS A 309 2.13 32.26 -24.86
C LYS A 309 3.02 31.69 -23.77
N LEU A 310 3.54 30.47 -23.96
CA LEU A 310 4.42 29.80 -23.00
C LEU A 310 5.90 30.13 -23.23
N LEU A 311 6.31 30.45 -24.47
CA LEU A 311 7.70 30.72 -24.84
C LEU A 311 8.42 31.75 -23.94
N PRO A 312 7.79 32.87 -23.51
CA PRO A 312 8.46 33.85 -22.65
C PRO A 312 8.83 33.33 -21.25
N TYR A 313 8.29 32.18 -20.84
CA TYR A 313 8.52 31.59 -19.54
C TYR A 313 9.48 30.39 -19.60
N LEU A 314 9.97 30.03 -20.79
CA LEU A 314 10.96 28.97 -20.96
C LEU A 314 12.38 29.50 -20.79
N PRO A 315 13.32 28.67 -20.28
CA PRO A 315 14.75 28.91 -20.40
C PRO A 315 15.15 29.08 -21.87
N GLU A 316 16.15 29.93 -22.16
CA GLU A 316 16.56 30.31 -23.52
C GLU A 316 16.89 29.09 -24.39
N ASP A 317 17.62 28.12 -23.87
CA ASP A 317 18.03 26.89 -24.54
C ASP A 317 16.82 26.00 -24.91
N ILE A 318 15.86 25.86 -24.03
CA ILE A 318 14.62 25.09 -24.29
C ILE A 318 13.68 25.86 -25.23
N LYS A 319 13.66 27.18 -25.09
CA LYS A 319 12.83 28.06 -25.92
C LYS A 319 13.18 27.93 -27.40
N ASP A 320 14.49 27.99 -27.73
CA ASP A 320 14.96 27.85 -29.13
C ASP A 320 14.55 26.50 -29.71
N ASP A 321 14.67 25.42 -28.94
CA ASP A 321 14.23 24.07 -29.32
C ASP A 321 12.73 24.03 -29.65
N ILE A 322 11.91 24.56 -28.75
CA ILE A 322 10.47 24.61 -28.94
C ILE A 322 10.07 25.48 -30.13
N GLU A 323 10.76 26.60 -30.37
CA GLU A 323 10.54 27.47 -31.54
C GLU A 323 10.92 26.75 -32.85
N ILE A 324 11.98 25.95 -32.84
CA ILE A 324 12.38 25.11 -34.00
C ILE A 324 11.26 24.12 -34.33
N LEU A 325 10.82 23.33 -33.33
CA LEU A 325 9.75 22.34 -33.49
C LEU A 325 8.44 22.99 -33.95
N MET A 326 8.06 24.11 -33.35
CA MET A 326 6.85 24.86 -33.73
C MET A 326 6.89 25.34 -35.17
N ASN A 327 8.00 25.96 -35.63
CA ASN A 327 8.13 26.42 -37.00
C ASN A 327 8.09 25.23 -37.98
N ASN A 328 8.68 24.10 -37.63
CA ASN A 328 8.60 22.90 -38.46
C ASN A 328 7.16 22.38 -38.60
N LEU A 329 6.38 22.32 -37.52
CA LEU A 329 4.97 21.90 -37.52
C LEU A 329 4.10 22.88 -38.31
N LEU A 330 4.29 24.19 -38.13
CA LEU A 330 3.57 25.21 -38.91
C LEU A 330 3.88 25.11 -40.40
N ALA A 331 5.14 24.83 -40.74
CA ALA A 331 5.55 24.61 -42.11
C ALA A 331 4.83 23.38 -42.71
N SER A 332 4.79 22.26 -41.98
CA SER A 332 4.07 21.05 -42.40
C SER A 332 2.58 21.36 -42.66
N ALA A 333 1.90 21.98 -41.67
CA ALA A 333 0.49 22.36 -41.84
C ALA A 333 0.25 23.28 -43.04
N ASN A 334 1.13 24.27 -43.27
CA ASN A 334 1.03 25.18 -44.40
C ASN A 334 1.34 24.51 -45.75
N ILE A 335 2.23 23.50 -45.79
CA ILE A 335 2.46 22.69 -47.00
C ILE A 335 1.17 22.00 -47.41
N HIS A 336 0.50 21.32 -46.49
CA HIS A 336 -0.76 20.61 -46.75
C HIS A 336 -1.92 21.56 -47.15
N GLN A 337 -1.90 22.80 -46.64
CA GLN A 337 -2.84 23.85 -47.07
C GLN A 337 -2.45 24.56 -48.39
N ASN A 338 -1.35 24.11 -49.02
CA ASN A 338 -0.78 24.74 -50.23
C ASN A 338 -0.31 26.19 -50.04
N ASN A 339 -0.01 26.59 -48.78
CA ASN A 339 0.54 27.89 -48.42
C ASN A 339 2.06 27.91 -48.51
N LEU A 340 2.65 27.54 -49.64
CA LEU A 340 4.06 27.21 -49.80
C LEU A 340 5.02 28.36 -49.52
N GLU A 341 4.64 29.62 -49.64
CA GLU A 341 5.50 30.76 -49.31
C GLU A 341 5.66 30.94 -47.79
N GLU A 342 4.56 30.76 -47.02
CA GLU A 342 4.63 30.80 -45.58
C GLU A 342 5.38 29.57 -45.02
N ALA A 343 5.14 28.39 -45.57
CA ALA A 343 5.87 27.18 -45.24
C ALA A 343 7.37 27.35 -45.43
N LYS A 344 7.83 27.92 -46.54
CA LYS A 344 9.25 28.20 -46.81
C LYS A 344 9.84 29.13 -45.78
N LYS A 345 9.14 30.19 -45.39
CA LYS A 345 9.60 31.15 -44.41
C LYS A 345 9.81 30.46 -43.04
N GLN A 346 8.85 29.63 -42.62
CA GLN A 346 8.91 28.88 -41.37
C GLN A 346 10.05 27.87 -41.36
N LEU A 347 10.23 27.10 -42.45
CA LEU A 347 11.34 26.18 -42.60
C LEU A 347 12.71 26.88 -42.57
N THR A 348 12.80 28.08 -43.19
CA THR A 348 14.03 28.89 -43.17
C THR A 348 14.33 29.30 -41.71
N THR A 349 13.31 29.82 -41.00
CA THR A 349 13.45 30.20 -39.58
C THR A 349 13.87 29.01 -38.71
N ALA A 350 13.22 27.86 -38.87
CA ALA A 350 13.59 26.66 -38.13
C ALA A 350 15.05 26.23 -38.35
N ARG A 351 15.54 26.32 -39.61
CA ARG A 351 16.92 25.99 -39.96
C ARG A 351 17.92 27.01 -39.42
N GLU A 352 17.62 28.32 -39.48
CA GLU A 352 18.46 29.39 -38.96
C GLU A 352 18.62 29.26 -37.41
N LEU A 353 17.54 28.92 -36.74
CA LEU A 353 17.59 28.64 -35.29
C LEU A 353 18.43 27.38 -34.99
N LEU A 354 18.24 26.31 -35.75
CA LEU A 354 19.00 25.08 -35.59
C LEU A 354 20.52 25.27 -35.77
N GLU A 355 20.93 26.14 -36.73
CA GLU A 355 22.36 26.45 -36.95
C GLU A 355 22.99 27.27 -35.80
N GLN A 356 22.18 27.98 -35.01
CA GLN A 356 22.61 28.76 -33.85
C GLN A 356 22.50 27.99 -32.54
N ASP A 357 21.75 26.87 -32.53
CA ASP A 357 21.48 26.07 -31.37
C ASP A 357 22.76 25.32 -30.93
N LYS A 358 23.08 25.45 -29.63
CA LYS A 358 24.27 24.86 -29.01
C LYS A 358 23.95 23.68 -28.12
N ILE A 359 22.67 23.46 -27.78
CA ILE A 359 22.21 22.46 -26.81
C ILE A 359 21.04 21.69 -27.44
N GLU A 360 21.17 20.36 -27.54
CA GLU A 360 20.09 19.50 -28.01
C GLU A 360 19.18 19.11 -26.84
N TYR A 361 18.11 19.87 -26.62
CA TYR A 361 17.01 19.45 -25.74
C TYR A 361 16.12 18.40 -26.44
N SER A 362 15.81 18.60 -27.72
CA SER A 362 15.13 17.64 -28.58
C SER A 362 16.10 17.01 -29.57
N LEU A 363 16.22 15.69 -29.53
CA LEU A 363 17.12 14.94 -30.40
C LEU A 363 16.61 14.91 -31.85
N TYR A 364 17.55 14.91 -32.81
CA TYR A 364 17.30 14.65 -34.24
C TYR A 364 16.38 15.67 -34.95
N LYS A 365 16.31 16.92 -34.47
CA LYS A 365 15.55 18.00 -35.07
C LYS A 365 15.85 18.22 -36.58
N ASP A 366 17.13 18.07 -36.93
CA ASP A 366 17.63 18.16 -38.32
C ASP A 366 16.95 17.16 -39.26
N VAL A 367 16.68 15.93 -38.77
CA VAL A 367 16.02 14.88 -39.56
C VAL A 367 14.55 15.23 -39.77
N PHE A 368 13.83 15.68 -38.74
CA PHE A 368 12.43 16.06 -38.85
C PHE A 368 12.23 17.32 -39.71
N ILE A 369 13.11 18.31 -39.59
CA ILE A 369 13.10 19.48 -40.46
C ILE A 369 13.38 19.07 -41.91
N SER A 370 14.33 18.17 -42.14
CA SER A 370 14.65 17.65 -43.48
C SER A 370 13.47 16.88 -44.08
N LEU A 371 12.74 16.09 -43.26
CA LEU A 371 11.50 15.45 -43.71
C LEU A 371 10.47 16.47 -44.23
N THR A 372 10.26 17.54 -43.48
CA THR A 372 9.33 18.62 -43.90
C THR A 372 9.84 19.37 -45.13
N TYR A 373 11.16 19.57 -45.25
CA TYR A 373 11.73 20.10 -46.51
C TYR A 373 11.50 19.17 -47.73
N ALA A 374 11.62 17.85 -47.56
CA ALA A 374 11.35 16.89 -48.60
C ALA A 374 9.89 16.96 -49.05
N GLN A 375 8.93 17.09 -48.12
CA GLN A 375 7.52 17.33 -48.43
C GLN A 375 7.33 18.65 -49.16
N PHE A 376 7.96 19.74 -48.71
CA PHE A 376 7.92 21.03 -49.39
C PHE A 376 8.45 20.97 -50.82
N TYR A 377 9.57 20.31 -51.09
CA TYR A 377 10.11 20.12 -52.41
C TYR A 377 9.20 19.28 -53.30
N LYS A 378 8.57 18.24 -52.75
CA LYS A 378 7.58 17.44 -53.47
C LYS A 378 6.40 18.28 -53.95
N GLU A 379 5.80 19.11 -53.06
CA GLU A 379 4.68 19.98 -53.41
C GLU A 379 5.07 21.08 -54.43
N LYS A 380 6.31 21.56 -54.39
CA LYS A 380 6.88 22.44 -55.43
C LYS A 380 7.24 21.70 -56.70
N LYS A 381 7.04 20.37 -56.80
CA LYS A 381 7.43 19.51 -57.93
C LYS A 381 8.93 19.50 -58.25
N LEU A 382 9.74 19.79 -57.23
CA LEU A 382 11.20 19.73 -57.28
C LEU A 382 11.68 18.32 -56.94
N TYR A 383 11.25 17.32 -57.73
CA TYR A 383 11.34 15.90 -57.37
C TYR A 383 12.75 15.42 -57.08
N ASP A 384 13.78 15.93 -57.79
CA ASP A 384 15.15 15.49 -57.56
C ASP A 384 15.66 15.94 -56.16
N GLN A 385 15.34 17.19 -55.76
CA GLN A 385 15.66 17.70 -54.41
C GLN A 385 14.85 16.95 -53.34
N ALA A 386 13.59 16.69 -53.59
CA ALA A 386 12.76 15.92 -52.67
C ALA A 386 13.32 14.52 -52.45
N LEU A 387 13.68 13.77 -53.51
CA LEU A 387 14.25 12.45 -53.44
C LEU A 387 15.60 12.42 -52.68
N GLU A 388 16.49 13.36 -52.98
CA GLU A 388 17.78 13.50 -52.27
C GLU A 388 17.55 13.68 -50.76
N THR A 389 16.61 14.56 -50.40
CA THR A 389 16.29 14.86 -48.99
C THR A 389 15.61 13.66 -48.33
N TYR A 390 14.66 12.97 -48.96
CA TYR A 390 14.06 11.74 -48.41
C TYR A 390 15.09 10.63 -48.23
N HIS A 391 16.07 10.48 -49.12
CA HIS A 391 17.14 9.50 -48.95
C HIS A 391 18.04 9.82 -47.74
N TYR A 392 18.32 11.12 -47.50
CA TYR A 392 19.02 11.55 -46.30
C TYR A 392 18.19 11.17 -45.07
N VAL A 393 16.91 11.53 -45.01
CA VAL A 393 16.01 11.20 -43.89
C VAL A 393 15.95 9.70 -43.68
N LEU A 394 15.83 8.90 -44.73
CA LEU A 394 15.81 7.43 -44.61
C LEU A 394 17.08 6.87 -44.02
N THR A 395 18.25 7.37 -44.49
CA THR A 395 19.55 6.92 -43.99
C THR A 395 19.69 7.23 -42.47
N GLU A 396 19.33 8.46 -42.10
CA GLU A 396 19.42 8.89 -40.69
C GLU A 396 18.38 8.17 -39.82
N SER A 397 17.16 7.91 -40.35
CA SER A 397 16.13 7.16 -39.63
C SER A 397 16.59 5.75 -39.32
N ILE A 398 17.17 5.03 -40.29
CA ILE A 398 17.70 3.69 -40.08
C ILE A 398 18.86 3.70 -39.08
N ASN A 399 19.81 4.63 -39.22
CA ASN A 399 21.00 4.71 -38.37
C ASN A 399 20.66 5.04 -36.90
N LYS A 400 19.61 5.83 -36.70
CA LYS A 400 19.20 6.35 -35.38
C LYS A 400 17.94 5.67 -34.81
N GLY A 401 17.35 4.71 -35.54
CA GLY A 401 16.14 3.98 -35.10
C GLY A 401 14.90 4.87 -34.95
N LEU A 402 14.69 5.84 -35.85
CA LEU A 402 13.61 6.83 -35.69
C LEU A 402 12.23 6.33 -36.14
N GLY A 403 12.15 5.18 -36.85
CA GLY A 403 10.89 4.58 -37.30
C GLY A 403 10.18 5.31 -38.43
N LEU A 404 10.88 6.20 -39.18
CA LEU A 404 10.31 6.97 -40.29
C LEU A 404 10.29 6.20 -41.60
N GLU A 405 10.82 4.97 -41.66
CA GLU A 405 11.05 4.18 -42.84
C GLU A 405 9.74 3.95 -43.64
N GLU A 406 8.65 3.57 -42.95
CA GLU A 406 7.35 3.32 -43.58
C GLU A 406 6.87 4.56 -44.34
N GLN A 407 6.83 5.70 -43.64
CA GLN A 407 6.41 6.97 -44.23
C GLN A 407 7.28 7.41 -45.40
N VAL A 408 8.60 7.32 -45.24
CA VAL A 408 9.55 7.75 -46.29
C VAL A 408 9.51 6.83 -47.50
N TYR A 409 9.40 5.51 -47.32
CA TYR A 409 9.23 4.58 -48.46
C TYR A 409 7.94 4.84 -49.20
N GLU A 410 6.84 5.12 -48.50
CA GLU A 410 5.56 5.49 -49.12
C GLU A 410 5.69 6.75 -50.02
N GLU A 411 6.30 7.78 -49.43
CA GLU A 411 6.46 9.08 -50.15
C GLU A 411 7.39 8.96 -51.36
N ILE A 412 8.52 8.24 -51.23
CA ILE A 412 9.42 7.97 -52.38
C ILE A 412 8.70 7.13 -53.43
N SER A 413 7.91 6.14 -53.07
CA SER A 413 7.20 5.30 -54.02
C SER A 413 6.18 6.14 -54.81
N LYS A 414 5.37 6.99 -54.17
CA LYS A 414 4.42 7.90 -54.81
C LYS A 414 5.11 8.84 -55.78
N MET A 415 6.27 9.37 -55.45
CA MET A 415 7.05 10.25 -56.34
C MET A 415 7.56 9.54 -57.57
N TYR A 416 8.03 8.28 -57.47
CA TYR A 416 8.43 7.53 -58.66
C TYR A 416 7.23 7.14 -59.53
N GLU A 417 6.03 6.93 -58.94
CA GLU A 417 4.79 6.74 -59.67
C GLU A 417 4.44 7.99 -60.49
N GLU A 418 4.50 9.19 -59.88
CA GLU A 418 4.25 10.48 -60.54
C GLU A 418 5.27 10.74 -61.67
N LYS A 419 6.54 10.36 -61.48
CA LYS A 419 7.60 10.42 -62.51
C LYS A 419 7.48 9.36 -63.58
N GLN A 420 6.53 8.40 -63.47
CA GLN A 420 6.35 7.26 -64.34
C GLN A 420 7.60 6.34 -64.42
N ASP A 421 8.43 6.34 -63.34
CA ASP A 421 9.57 5.42 -63.20
C ASP A 421 9.09 4.16 -62.49
N PHE A 422 8.48 3.26 -63.22
CA PHE A 422 7.85 2.06 -62.69
C PHE A 422 8.85 1.10 -62.06
N ALA A 423 10.13 1.09 -62.46
CA ALA A 423 11.13 0.21 -61.86
C ALA A 423 11.43 0.61 -60.41
N ASN A 424 11.66 1.90 -60.17
CA ASN A 424 11.87 2.41 -58.83
C ASN A 424 10.58 2.43 -57.98
N TYR A 425 9.42 2.71 -58.61
CA TYR A 425 8.13 2.59 -57.94
C TYR A 425 7.93 1.19 -57.30
N VAL A 426 8.10 0.12 -58.11
CA VAL A 426 7.93 -1.26 -57.58
C VAL A 426 8.90 -1.53 -56.47
N LYS A 427 10.17 -1.14 -56.59
CA LYS A 427 11.18 -1.32 -55.55
C LYS A 427 10.78 -0.67 -54.23
N TYR A 428 10.42 0.60 -54.24
CA TYR A 428 10.11 1.31 -53.00
C TYR A 428 8.73 0.97 -52.41
N ASN A 429 7.77 0.61 -53.28
CA ASN A 429 6.47 0.11 -52.87
C ASN A 429 6.58 -1.28 -52.18
N GLU A 430 7.47 -2.16 -52.64
CA GLU A 430 7.77 -3.42 -51.95
C GLU A 430 8.38 -3.19 -50.57
N LEU A 431 9.31 -2.22 -50.46
CA LEU A 431 9.91 -1.84 -49.18
C LEU A 431 8.86 -1.26 -48.21
N TYR A 432 7.98 -0.38 -48.73
CA TYR A 432 6.85 0.17 -47.97
C TYR A 432 5.93 -0.94 -47.43
N ILE A 433 5.47 -1.85 -48.33
CA ILE A 433 4.58 -2.93 -47.94
C ILE A 433 5.25 -3.85 -46.90
N LYS A 434 6.53 -4.13 -47.07
CA LYS A 434 7.29 -4.95 -46.12
C LYS A 434 7.33 -4.28 -44.74
N GLN A 435 7.74 -3.01 -44.68
CA GLN A 435 7.84 -2.25 -43.39
C GLN A 435 6.47 -2.13 -42.72
N LYS A 436 5.43 -1.82 -43.48
CA LYS A 436 4.07 -1.75 -42.99
C LYS A 436 3.56 -3.06 -42.40
N ASN A 437 3.89 -4.20 -43.03
CA ASN A 437 3.50 -5.50 -42.52
C ASN A 437 4.25 -5.83 -41.21
N GLU A 438 5.54 -5.51 -41.13
CA GLU A 438 6.36 -5.68 -39.92
C GLU A 438 5.79 -4.85 -38.76
N ASN A 439 5.52 -3.57 -38.97
CA ASN A 439 4.90 -2.68 -37.97
C ASN A 439 3.51 -3.17 -37.56
N THR A 440 2.68 -3.63 -38.51
CA THR A 440 1.33 -4.14 -38.23
C THR A 440 1.39 -5.44 -37.43
N GLN A 441 2.39 -6.31 -37.68
CA GLN A 441 2.54 -7.56 -36.94
C GLN A 441 2.94 -7.31 -35.49
N ILE A 442 3.92 -6.43 -35.26
CA ILE A 442 4.34 -6.02 -33.90
C ILE A 442 3.15 -5.47 -33.13
N PHE A 443 2.37 -4.57 -33.77
CA PHE A 443 1.16 -4.01 -33.14
C PHE A 443 0.11 -5.08 -32.80
N LYS A 444 -0.15 -6.02 -33.71
CA LYS A 444 -1.14 -7.08 -33.47
C LYS A 444 -0.73 -7.98 -32.31
N GLU A 445 0.55 -8.33 -32.21
CA GLU A 445 1.06 -9.17 -31.13
C GLU A 445 0.90 -8.46 -29.78
N ASP A 446 1.28 -7.18 -29.68
CA ASP A 446 1.12 -6.40 -28.46
C ASP A 446 -0.38 -6.19 -28.12
N TYR A 447 -1.22 -5.87 -29.09
CA TYR A 447 -2.65 -5.69 -28.88
C TYR A 447 -3.35 -6.97 -28.42
N MET A 448 -2.98 -8.12 -28.95
CA MET A 448 -3.50 -9.43 -28.51
C MET A 448 -3.09 -9.73 -27.07
N GLU A 449 -1.83 -9.46 -26.70
CA GLU A 449 -1.35 -9.62 -25.32
C GLU A 449 -2.10 -8.68 -24.37
N TYR A 450 -2.27 -7.41 -24.76
CA TYR A 450 -3.04 -6.41 -24.00
C TYR A 450 -4.48 -6.83 -23.76
N THR A 451 -5.21 -7.21 -24.82
CA THR A 451 -6.61 -7.60 -24.69
C THR A 451 -6.77 -8.84 -23.83
N THR A 452 -5.81 -9.77 -23.89
CA THR A 452 -5.79 -10.96 -23.04
C THR A 452 -5.58 -10.57 -21.58
N ASN A 453 -4.59 -9.75 -21.28
CA ASN A 453 -4.30 -9.28 -19.93
C ASN A 453 -5.46 -8.47 -19.34
N LEU A 454 -6.08 -7.59 -20.16
CA LEU A 454 -7.25 -6.82 -19.75
C LEU A 454 -8.44 -7.74 -19.42
N TYR A 455 -8.67 -8.75 -20.26
CA TYR A 455 -9.73 -9.73 -20.02
C TYR A 455 -9.48 -10.54 -18.74
N GLU A 456 -8.24 -10.99 -18.51
CA GLU A 456 -7.86 -11.70 -17.28
C GLU A 456 -8.01 -10.83 -16.04
N SER A 457 -7.60 -9.55 -16.09
CA SER A 457 -7.76 -8.61 -14.98
C SER A 457 -9.23 -8.35 -14.64
N HIS A 458 -10.09 -8.15 -15.65
CA HIS A 458 -11.54 -8.04 -15.45
C HIS A 458 -12.16 -9.31 -14.84
N LEU A 459 -11.71 -10.49 -15.28
CA LEU A 459 -12.14 -11.76 -14.70
C LEU A 459 -11.74 -11.90 -13.23
N LEU A 460 -10.55 -11.42 -12.86
CA LEU A 460 -10.08 -11.42 -11.48
C LEU A 460 -10.87 -10.43 -10.62
N GLU A 461 -11.16 -9.24 -11.14
CA GLU A 461 -12.01 -8.24 -10.46
C GLU A 461 -13.43 -8.77 -10.25
N GLU A 462 -14.07 -9.34 -11.27
CA GLU A 462 -15.38 -9.96 -11.13
C GLU A 462 -15.40 -11.08 -10.08
N LYS A 463 -14.36 -11.93 -10.06
CA LYS A 463 -14.21 -12.98 -9.06
C LYS A 463 -14.05 -12.39 -7.66
N ALA A 464 -13.22 -11.35 -7.51
CA ALA A 464 -13.02 -10.68 -6.23
C ALA A 464 -14.31 -10.05 -5.69
N VAL A 465 -15.07 -9.35 -6.52
CA VAL A 465 -16.39 -8.79 -6.17
C VAL A 465 -17.35 -9.91 -5.80
N ARG A 466 -17.38 -11.02 -6.55
CA ARG A 466 -18.24 -12.18 -6.25
C ARG A 466 -17.87 -12.83 -4.91
N TYR A 467 -16.58 -12.97 -4.60
CA TYR A 467 -16.13 -13.47 -3.30
C TYR A 467 -16.53 -12.53 -2.15
N GLN A 468 -16.44 -11.22 -2.32
CA GLN A 468 -16.87 -10.24 -1.32
C GLN A 468 -18.39 -10.35 -1.07
N ILE A 469 -19.20 -10.43 -2.12
CA ILE A 469 -20.66 -10.60 -2.01
C ILE A 469 -20.99 -11.89 -1.28
N ASN A 470 -20.37 -13.02 -1.66
CA ASN A 470 -20.60 -14.30 -1.01
C ASN A 470 -20.20 -14.28 0.47
N PHE A 471 -19.10 -13.63 0.81
CA PHE A 471 -18.67 -13.44 2.19
C PHE A 471 -19.70 -12.63 3.01
N LEU A 472 -20.23 -11.54 2.45
CA LEU A 472 -21.28 -10.75 3.08
C LEU A 472 -22.59 -11.53 3.31
N ILE A 473 -22.99 -12.34 2.31
CA ILE A 473 -24.19 -13.22 2.44
C ILE A 473 -23.97 -14.25 3.55
N MET A 474 -22.80 -14.87 3.60
CA MET A 474 -22.45 -15.85 4.62
C MET A 474 -22.44 -15.20 6.03
N LEU A 475 -21.86 -14.02 6.16
CA LEU A 475 -21.83 -13.25 7.41
C LEU A 475 -23.25 -12.88 7.88
N PHE A 476 -24.08 -12.41 6.97
CA PHE A 476 -25.50 -12.10 7.25
C PHE A 476 -26.28 -13.34 7.69
N SER A 477 -26.06 -14.47 7.01
CA SER A 477 -26.70 -15.74 7.37
C SER A 477 -26.27 -16.23 8.76
N PHE A 478 -25.00 -16.08 9.09
CA PHE A 478 -24.46 -16.42 10.42
C PHE A 478 -25.06 -15.54 11.53
N ILE A 479 -25.17 -14.22 11.28
CA ILE A 479 -25.76 -13.27 12.22
C ILE A 479 -27.25 -13.61 12.46
N THR A 480 -28.00 -13.86 11.41
CA THR A 480 -29.45 -14.21 11.52
C THR A 480 -29.64 -15.53 12.25
N ALA A 481 -28.86 -16.56 11.94
CA ALA A 481 -28.90 -17.83 12.67
C ALA A 481 -28.58 -17.65 14.17
N SER A 482 -27.59 -16.84 14.49
CA SER A 482 -27.20 -16.52 15.87
C SER A 482 -28.33 -15.81 16.62
N ILE A 483 -29.01 -14.86 15.98
CA ILE A 483 -30.17 -14.17 16.56
C ILE A 483 -31.31 -15.15 16.81
N VAL A 484 -31.63 -16.01 15.86
CA VAL A 484 -32.69 -17.04 16.00
C VAL A 484 -32.38 -17.98 17.17
N ILE A 485 -31.13 -18.43 17.30
CA ILE A 485 -30.70 -19.26 18.43
C ILE A 485 -30.86 -18.53 19.77
N LEU A 486 -30.45 -17.26 19.83
CA LEU A 486 -30.58 -16.45 21.04
C LEU A 486 -32.08 -16.24 21.45
N VAL A 487 -32.93 -15.94 20.50
CA VAL A 487 -34.37 -15.77 20.74
C VAL A 487 -34.97 -17.11 21.21
N LYS A 488 -34.66 -18.21 20.53
CA LYS A 488 -35.15 -19.54 20.91
C LYS A 488 -34.69 -19.97 22.29
N THR A 489 -33.44 -19.74 22.66
CA THR A 489 -32.92 -20.07 23.99
C THR A 489 -33.58 -19.24 25.10
N ARG A 490 -33.82 -17.94 24.87
CA ARG A 490 -34.55 -17.08 25.81
C ARG A 490 -36.01 -17.54 25.97
N SER A 491 -36.69 -17.87 24.89
CA SER A 491 -38.05 -18.37 24.92
C SER A 491 -38.19 -19.69 25.66
N VAL A 492 -37.27 -20.63 25.43
CA VAL A 492 -37.22 -21.93 26.15
C VAL A 492 -37.03 -21.71 27.66
N LYS A 493 -36.11 -20.82 28.06
CA LYS A 493 -35.92 -20.49 29.49
C LYS A 493 -37.16 -19.90 30.11
N ARG A 494 -37.83 -18.97 29.42
CA ARG A 494 -39.09 -18.34 29.92
C ARG A 494 -40.22 -19.38 30.04
N LEU A 495 -40.40 -20.24 29.06
CA LEU A 495 -41.40 -21.31 29.08
C LEU A 495 -41.15 -22.30 30.22
N ARG A 496 -39.90 -22.68 30.47
CA ARG A 496 -39.54 -23.55 31.61
C ARG A 496 -39.87 -22.90 32.95
N HIS A 497 -39.58 -21.61 33.13
CA HIS A 497 -39.90 -20.90 34.37
C HIS A 497 -41.40 -20.88 34.60
N LEU A 498 -42.20 -20.57 33.59
CA LEU A 498 -43.67 -20.57 33.67
C LEU A 498 -44.28 -21.97 33.92
N SER A 499 -43.60 -23.00 33.43
CA SER A 499 -44.06 -24.40 33.63
C SER A 499 -43.72 -24.99 35.00
N PHE A 500 -42.72 -24.43 35.68
CA PHE A 500 -42.18 -24.98 36.93
C PHE A 500 -42.52 -24.18 38.19
N THR A 501 -43.16 -23.04 38.05
CA THR A 501 -43.59 -22.19 39.19
C THR A 501 -45.11 -22.21 39.32
N ASP A 502 -45.59 -22.12 40.53
CA ASP A 502 -46.99 -21.83 40.85
C ASP A 502 -47.29 -20.33 40.68
N SER A 503 -48.31 -20.00 39.90
CA SER A 503 -48.58 -18.63 39.51
C SER A 503 -49.10 -17.76 40.67
N MET A 504 -49.67 -18.36 41.70
CA MET A 504 -50.19 -17.63 42.88
C MET A 504 -49.09 -17.28 43.87
N THR A 505 -48.23 -18.26 44.20
CA THR A 505 -47.26 -18.15 45.30
C THR A 505 -45.85 -17.87 44.82
N ASN A 506 -45.58 -18.03 43.50
CA ASN A 506 -44.23 -18.03 42.94
C ASN A 506 -43.27 -19.06 43.62
N LEU A 507 -43.82 -20.05 44.34
CA LEU A 507 -43.09 -21.24 44.72
C LEU A 507 -42.92 -22.15 43.53
N TYR A 508 -42.08 -23.13 43.61
CA TYR A 508 -42.05 -24.21 42.63
C TYR A 508 -43.36 -24.99 42.72
N ASN A 509 -43.78 -25.58 41.58
CA ASN A 509 -44.94 -26.46 41.53
C ASN A 509 -44.49 -27.93 41.64
N ARG A 510 -45.45 -28.86 41.76
CA ARG A 510 -45.22 -30.31 41.84
C ARG A 510 -44.39 -30.84 40.67
N LYS A 511 -44.56 -30.28 39.45
CA LYS A 511 -43.77 -30.69 38.27
C LYS A 511 -42.29 -30.36 38.46
N TYR A 512 -41.97 -29.25 39.09
CA TYR A 512 -40.58 -28.93 39.40
C TYR A 512 -39.97 -29.85 40.41
N LEU A 513 -40.74 -30.27 41.43
CA LEU A 513 -40.30 -31.23 42.40
C LEU A 513 -39.83 -32.55 41.75
N ASP A 514 -40.67 -33.10 40.87
CA ASP A 514 -40.35 -34.33 40.07
C ASP A 514 -39.10 -34.11 39.22
N TYR A 515 -39.04 -32.99 38.53
CA TYR A 515 -37.89 -32.66 37.69
C TYR A 515 -36.59 -32.49 38.53
N TYR A 516 -36.67 -31.81 39.66
CA TYR A 516 -35.54 -31.57 40.55
C TYR A 516 -34.98 -32.88 41.10
N MET A 517 -35.85 -33.71 41.64
CA MET A 517 -35.47 -35.01 42.25
C MET A 517 -34.86 -35.94 41.17
N SER A 518 -35.45 -36.05 39.99
CA SER A 518 -34.91 -36.87 38.92
C SER A 518 -33.57 -36.39 38.41
N LYS A 519 -33.40 -35.07 38.26
CA LYS A 519 -32.16 -34.47 37.74
C LYS A 519 -31.03 -34.49 38.76
N ASN A 520 -31.30 -34.32 40.05
CA ASN A 520 -30.32 -34.19 41.07
C ASN A 520 -30.08 -35.52 41.86
N LYS A 521 -30.68 -36.62 41.46
CA LYS A 521 -30.60 -37.91 42.14
C LYS A 521 -29.16 -38.32 42.50
N LYS A 522 -28.22 -38.14 41.54
CA LYS A 522 -26.77 -38.41 41.80
C LYS A 522 -26.12 -37.45 42.79
N LYS A 523 -26.52 -36.18 42.79
CA LYS A 523 -25.98 -35.16 43.72
C LYS A 523 -26.48 -35.34 45.11
N LEU A 524 -27.75 -35.78 45.29
CA LEU A 524 -28.37 -36.03 46.59
C LEU A 524 -27.95 -37.35 47.21
N PHE A 525 -27.46 -38.27 46.42
CA PHE A 525 -27.11 -39.63 46.87
C PHE A 525 -26.08 -39.59 48.02
N MET A 526 -26.36 -40.38 49.09
CA MET A 526 -25.56 -40.47 50.32
C MET A 526 -25.46 -39.15 51.10
N GLN A 527 -26.41 -38.22 50.90
CA GLN A 527 -26.53 -37.01 51.69
C GLN A 527 -27.80 -37.04 52.53
N ASP A 528 -27.77 -36.33 53.64
CA ASP A 528 -28.99 -36.10 54.42
C ASP A 528 -29.98 -35.31 53.60
N LEU A 529 -31.16 -35.81 53.46
CA LEU A 529 -32.28 -35.17 52.78
C LEU A 529 -33.46 -35.07 53.74
N SER A 530 -33.85 -33.84 54.07
CA SER A 530 -35.05 -33.58 54.86
C SER A 530 -36.21 -33.14 53.99
N ILE A 531 -37.37 -33.71 54.20
CA ILE A 531 -38.66 -33.30 53.61
C ILE A 531 -39.48 -32.73 54.76
N ILE A 532 -39.95 -31.50 54.55
CA ILE A 532 -40.90 -30.84 55.45
C ILE A 532 -42.18 -30.63 54.69
N ILE A 533 -43.26 -31.16 55.19
CA ILE A 533 -44.63 -30.88 54.70
C ILE A 533 -45.36 -29.95 55.64
N ILE A 534 -46.02 -28.94 55.08
CA ILE A 534 -46.63 -27.87 55.84
C ILE A 534 -48.05 -27.69 55.34
N ASP A 535 -48.98 -27.56 56.28
CA ASP A 535 -50.39 -27.33 56.00
C ASP A 535 -50.95 -26.24 56.93
N ILE A 536 -51.83 -25.41 56.41
CA ILE A 536 -52.42 -24.30 57.15
C ILE A 536 -53.59 -24.82 57.98
N ASP A 537 -53.50 -24.63 59.31
CA ASP A 537 -54.45 -25.15 60.22
C ASP A 537 -55.82 -24.44 60.05
N TYR A 538 -56.88 -25.23 59.98
CA TYR A 538 -58.25 -24.77 59.80
C TYR A 538 -58.46 -23.85 58.58
N PHE A 539 -57.66 -24.03 57.48
CA PHE A 539 -57.72 -23.18 56.34
C PHE A 539 -59.09 -23.14 55.66
N LYS A 540 -59.80 -24.27 55.64
CA LYS A 540 -61.18 -24.30 55.18
C LYS A 540 -62.09 -23.34 55.97
N LYS A 541 -62.02 -23.33 57.33
CA LYS A 541 -62.77 -22.38 58.19
C LYS A 541 -62.36 -20.95 57.94
N TYR A 542 -61.07 -20.71 57.62
CA TYR A 542 -60.56 -19.42 57.24
C TYR A 542 -61.28 -18.94 55.97
N ASN A 543 -61.31 -19.73 54.92
CA ASN A 543 -61.94 -19.43 53.64
C ASN A 543 -63.47 -19.22 53.77
N ASP A 544 -64.15 -20.10 54.57
CA ASP A 544 -65.55 -20.05 54.77
C ASP A 544 -66.04 -18.73 55.46
N ASN A 545 -65.17 -18.15 56.32
CA ASN A 545 -65.51 -16.95 57.10
C ASN A 545 -64.90 -15.63 56.58
N TYR A 546 -63.70 -15.66 55.95
CA TYR A 546 -62.99 -14.47 55.45
C TYR A 546 -63.08 -14.35 53.95
N GLY A 547 -63.51 -15.42 53.26
CA GLY A 547 -63.58 -15.47 51.77
C GLY A 547 -62.31 -15.98 51.13
N HIS A 548 -62.47 -16.51 49.93
CA HIS A 548 -61.35 -17.12 49.18
C HIS A 548 -60.23 -16.12 48.78
N ILE A 549 -60.56 -14.83 48.59
CA ILE A 549 -59.53 -13.81 48.27
C ILE A 549 -58.57 -13.61 49.42
N GLU A 550 -59.12 -13.56 50.68
CA GLU A 550 -58.27 -13.51 51.86
C GLU A 550 -57.50 -14.82 52.07
N GLY A 551 -58.14 -15.97 51.79
CA GLY A 551 -57.42 -17.27 51.76
C GLY A 551 -56.23 -17.31 50.79
N ASP A 552 -56.42 -16.78 49.56
CA ASP A 552 -55.32 -16.68 48.62
C ASP A 552 -54.20 -15.75 49.10
N ARG A 553 -54.56 -14.67 49.82
CA ARG A 553 -53.59 -13.78 50.47
C ARG A 553 -52.76 -14.54 51.54
N ILE A 554 -53.46 -15.37 52.36
CA ILE A 554 -52.79 -16.20 53.37
C ILE A 554 -51.89 -17.24 52.76
N ILE A 555 -52.28 -17.93 51.70
CA ILE A 555 -51.43 -18.87 51.01
C ILE A 555 -50.14 -18.17 50.52
N LYS A 556 -50.28 -16.93 49.92
CA LYS A 556 -49.11 -16.14 49.51
C LYS A 556 -48.22 -15.76 50.70
N GLU A 557 -48.84 -15.37 51.83
CA GLU A 557 -48.09 -14.95 53.00
C GLU A 557 -47.30 -16.13 53.63
N VAL A 558 -47.93 -17.31 53.71
CA VAL A 558 -47.21 -18.55 54.14
C VAL A 558 -46.09 -18.89 53.15
N ALA A 559 -46.37 -18.84 51.85
CA ALA A 559 -45.35 -19.10 50.83
C ALA A 559 -44.16 -18.12 50.95
N ASN A 560 -44.41 -16.83 51.16
CA ASN A 560 -43.34 -15.84 51.40
C ASN A 560 -42.57 -16.16 52.66
N THR A 561 -43.26 -16.54 53.74
CA THR A 561 -42.63 -16.95 55.01
C THR A 561 -41.70 -18.14 54.81
N LEU A 562 -42.10 -19.11 53.98
CA LEU A 562 -41.22 -20.24 53.62
C LEU A 562 -39.99 -19.76 52.87
N LYS A 563 -40.17 -18.93 51.85
CA LYS A 563 -39.03 -18.39 51.07
C LYS A 563 -38.01 -17.62 51.91
N GLU A 564 -38.47 -16.85 52.87
CA GLU A 564 -37.63 -16.03 53.74
C GLU A 564 -36.80 -16.89 54.72
N ASN A 565 -37.27 -18.13 55.01
CA ASN A 565 -36.66 -19.03 56.00
C ASN A 565 -35.90 -20.22 55.43
N VAL A 566 -35.80 -20.33 54.07
CA VAL A 566 -35.06 -21.36 53.38
C VAL A 566 -33.86 -20.78 52.64
N ARG A 567 -32.82 -21.61 52.35
CA ARG A 567 -31.63 -21.21 51.63
C ARG A 567 -31.89 -21.25 50.09
N LYS A 568 -31.03 -20.66 49.33
CA LYS A 568 -31.10 -20.66 47.87
C LYS A 568 -31.12 -22.06 47.22
N ASP A 569 -30.47 -23.02 47.87
CA ASP A 569 -30.37 -24.39 47.38
C ASP A 569 -31.54 -25.29 47.87
N ASP A 570 -32.34 -24.79 48.81
CA ASP A 570 -33.55 -25.45 49.28
C ASP A 570 -34.69 -25.23 48.29
N ILE A 571 -35.58 -26.19 48.19
CA ILE A 571 -36.69 -26.17 47.25
C ILE A 571 -38.00 -26.01 48.02
N ALA A 572 -38.67 -24.90 47.81
CA ALA A 572 -40.00 -24.65 48.34
C ALA A 572 -41.05 -24.87 47.24
N VAL A 573 -41.97 -25.74 47.45
CA VAL A 573 -42.97 -26.24 46.50
C VAL A 573 -44.37 -26.02 47.04
N ARG A 574 -45.26 -25.48 46.21
CA ARG A 574 -46.70 -25.60 46.49
C ARG A 574 -47.17 -26.96 45.96
N TYR A 575 -47.54 -27.83 46.83
CA TYR A 575 -47.83 -29.23 46.52
C TYR A 575 -49.35 -29.45 46.26
N GLY A 576 -50.17 -28.80 47.06
CA GLY A 576 -51.65 -28.82 46.96
C GLY A 576 -52.26 -27.42 47.18
N GLY A 577 -53.56 -27.33 47.49
CA GLY A 577 -54.26 -26.08 47.75
C GLY A 577 -53.57 -25.21 48.80
N GLU A 578 -53.57 -25.69 50.05
CA GLU A 578 -52.90 -25.08 51.23
C GLU A 578 -51.64 -25.80 51.68
N GLU A 579 -51.26 -26.86 50.96
CA GLU A 579 -50.11 -27.70 51.31
C GLU A 579 -48.83 -27.24 50.60
N MET A 580 -47.76 -27.15 51.36
CA MET A 580 -46.44 -26.76 50.86
C MET A 580 -45.39 -27.75 51.32
N ILE A 581 -44.39 -27.98 50.46
CA ILE A 581 -43.30 -28.90 50.75
C ILE A 581 -41.99 -28.14 50.66
N LEU A 582 -41.11 -28.36 51.61
CA LEU A 582 -39.72 -28.01 51.54
C LEU A 582 -38.86 -29.27 51.30
N VAL A 583 -37.99 -29.21 50.33
CA VAL A 583 -36.95 -30.20 50.09
C VAL A 583 -35.62 -29.58 50.47
N LEU A 584 -34.99 -30.11 51.50
CA LEU A 584 -33.79 -29.52 52.11
C LEU A 584 -32.58 -30.48 51.91
N PRO A 585 -31.78 -30.28 50.86
CA PRO A 585 -30.59 -31.10 50.67
C PRO A 585 -29.53 -30.81 51.68
N ASN A 586 -28.82 -31.85 52.13
CA ASN A 586 -27.75 -31.79 53.10
C ASN A 586 -28.17 -31.07 54.42
N VAL A 587 -29.36 -31.41 54.91
CA VAL A 587 -29.96 -30.89 56.15
C VAL A 587 -30.28 -32.10 57.03
N SER A 588 -29.68 -32.17 58.22
CA SER A 588 -29.95 -33.19 59.24
C SER A 588 -31.30 -32.93 59.93
N SER A 589 -31.81 -33.96 60.63
CA SER A 589 -33.06 -33.90 61.37
C SER A 589 -33.13 -32.71 62.34
N ASN A 590 -32.07 -32.47 63.15
CA ASN A 590 -32.01 -31.36 64.08
C ASN A 590 -32.06 -29.99 63.36
N ASN A 591 -31.41 -29.87 62.21
CA ASN A 591 -31.44 -28.64 61.46
C ASN A 591 -32.81 -28.42 60.76
N ALA A 592 -33.44 -29.49 60.27
CA ALA A 592 -34.78 -29.45 59.73
C ALA A 592 -35.81 -29.04 60.80
N GLU A 593 -35.68 -29.52 62.04
CA GLU A 593 -36.45 -29.09 63.17
C GLU A 593 -36.27 -27.60 63.46
N ALA A 594 -35.06 -27.10 63.52
CA ALA A 594 -34.77 -25.67 63.71
C ALA A 594 -35.37 -24.79 62.59
N ILE A 595 -35.35 -25.26 61.33
CA ILE A 595 -36.01 -24.58 60.21
C ILE A 595 -37.52 -24.55 60.41
N ALA A 596 -38.16 -25.67 60.80
CA ALA A 596 -39.61 -25.74 61.04
C ALA A 596 -39.99 -24.81 62.20
N GLN A 597 -39.28 -24.82 63.30
CA GLN A 597 -39.49 -23.87 64.42
C GLN A 597 -39.40 -22.41 63.96
N LYS A 598 -38.36 -22.09 63.19
CA LYS A 598 -38.15 -20.74 62.67
C LYS A 598 -39.29 -20.29 61.76
N ILE A 599 -39.79 -21.16 60.87
CA ILE A 599 -40.93 -20.89 60.01
C ILE A 599 -42.18 -20.65 60.85
N GLN A 600 -42.46 -21.50 61.84
CA GLN A 600 -43.62 -21.39 62.73
C GLN A 600 -43.59 -20.07 63.52
N MET A 601 -42.45 -19.71 64.14
CA MET A 601 -42.23 -18.47 64.84
C MET A 601 -42.39 -17.24 63.91
N SER A 602 -41.80 -17.32 62.68
CA SER A 602 -41.93 -16.24 61.69
C SER A 602 -43.35 -15.99 61.28
N LEU A 603 -44.16 -17.04 61.11
CA LEU A 603 -45.58 -16.89 60.79
C LEU A 603 -46.36 -16.32 61.97
N GLN A 604 -46.13 -16.83 63.20
CA GLN A 604 -46.77 -16.32 64.42
C GLN A 604 -46.48 -14.83 64.66
N ASN A 605 -45.24 -14.39 64.40
CA ASN A 605 -44.84 -12.98 64.54
C ASN A 605 -45.57 -12.04 63.57
N LYS A 606 -46.14 -12.55 62.47
CA LYS A 606 -46.96 -11.78 61.56
C LYS A 606 -48.36 -11.46 62.11
N LYS A 607 -48.70 -12.14 63.21
CA LYS A 607 -49.99 -11.91 63.98
C LYS A 607 -51.20 -11.89 63.06
N ILE A 608 -51.28 -12.80 62.12
CA ILE A 608 -52.44 -12.91 61.24
C ILE A 608 -53.62 -13.44 61.98
N GLU A 609 -54.69 -12.72 61.99
CA GLU A 609 -55.95 -13.03 62.72
C GLU A 609 -56.63 -14.26 62.07
N HIS A 610 -57.10 -15.22 62.94
CA HIS A 610 -57.92 -16.34 62.55
C HIS A 610 -58.93 -16.69 63.70
N LYS A 611 -59.89 -15.78 63.95
CA LYS A 611 -60.92 -15.88 65.05
C LYS A 611 -61.74 -17.14 65.03
N TYR A 612 -61.83 -17.82 63.92
CA TYR A 612 -62.64 -19.03 63.75
C TYR A 612 -61.78 -20.33 63.86
N SER A 613 -60.56 -20.19 64.24
CA SER A 613 -59.71 -21.34 64.53
C SER A 613 -60.10 -21.90 65.92
N GLU A 614 -59.97 -23.26 66.04
CA GLU A 614 -60.30 -23.92 67.33
C GLU A 614 -59.09 -23.98 68.27
N ILE A 615 -57.97 -23.48 67.89
CA ILE A 615 -56.70 -23.55 68.66
C ILE A 615 -56.10 -22.20 69.04
N GLY A 616 -56.87 -21.12 68.80
CA GLY A 616 -56.45 -19.76 69.13
C GLY A 616 -56.84 -18.76 68.05
N ASP A 617 -56.72 -17.43 68.34
CA ASP A 617 -57.15 -16.35 67.45
C ASP A 617 -56.14 -16.02 66.33
N LEU A 618 -55.06 -16.74 66.19
CA LEU A 618 -54.04 -16.50 65.15
C LEU A 618 -53.94 -17.66 64.14
N LEU A 619 -53.54 -17.33 62.92
CA LEU A 619 -53.24 -18.31 61.91
C LEU A 619 -52.02 -19.13 62.32
N THR A 620 -52.19 -20.47 62.25
CA THR A 620 -51.11 -21.41 62.56
C THR A 620 -50.92 -22.41 61.43
N ILE A 621 -49.82 -23.12 61.50
CA ILE A 621 -49.47 -24.20 60.57
C ILE A 621 -49.08 -25.45 61.34
N SER A 622 -49.45 -26.62 60.80
CA SER A 622 -48.96 -27.89 61.25
C SER A 622 -47.84 -28.38 60.30
N ILE A 623 -46.84 -29.01 60.84
CA ILE A 623 -45.65 -29.36 60.11
C ILE A 623 -45.26 -30.83 60.38
N GLY A 624 -45.00 -31.58 59.32
CA GLY A 624 -44.41 -32.91 59.38
C GLY A 624 -42.99 -32.91 58.83
N ILE A 625 -42.04 -33.54 59.53
CA ILE A 625 -40.64 -33.57 59.16
C ILE A 625 -40.19 -35.02 59.02
N TYR A 626 -39.55 -35.33 57.91
CA TYR A 626 -38.84 -36.61 57.75
C TYR A 626 -37.47 -36.38 57.18
N THR A 627 -36.48 -37.01 57.79
CA THR A 627 -35.08 -36.90 57.34
C THR A 627 -34.54 -38.30 57.13
N THR A 628 -33.86 -38.49 56.03
CA THR A 628 -33.18 -39.74 55.71
C THR A 628 -31.84 -39.50 55.02
N ASN A 629 -30.94 -40.47 55.09
CA ASN A 629 -29.78 -40.49 54.22
C ASN A 629 -30.24 -41.00 52.84
N PHE A 630 -30.25 -40.10 51.84
CA PHE A 630 -30.87 -40.36 50.53
C PHE A 630 -30.08 -41.41 49.76
N SER A 631 -30.66 -42.60 49.57
CA SER A 631 -30.08 -43.72 48.78
C SER A 631 -30.80 -43.97 47.48
N GLY A 632 -31.61 -42.99 47.02
CA GLY A 632 -32.33 -43.07 45.74
C GLY A 632 -33.78 -43.44 45.87
N GLN A 633 -34.38 -43.32 47.05
CA GLN A 633 -35.79 -43.57 47.33
C GLN A 633 -36.67 -42.70 46.41
N ASP A 634 -37.91 -43.13 46.24
CA ASP A 634 -38.91 -42.30 45.56
C ASP A 634 -39.31 -41.08 46.43
N VAL A 635 -39.35 -39.90 45.83
CA VAL A 635 -39.69 -38.68 46.52
C VAL A 635 -41.10 -38.75 47.17
N TYR A 636 -42.01 -39.52 46.56
CA TYR A 636 -43.35 -39.69 47.10
C TYR A 636 -43.38 -40.57 48.33
N GLU A 637 -42.44 -41.54 48.46
CA GLU A 637 -42.26 -42.29 49.74
C GLU A 637 -41.78 -41.38 50.85
N LEU A 638 -40.82 -40.50 50.56
CA LEU A 638 -40.29 -39.54 51.52
C LEU A 638 -41.38 -38.51 51.96
N ILE A 639 -42.16 -38.06 51.02
CA ILE A 639 -43.32 -37.17 51.28
C ILE A 639 -44.35 -37.89 52.14
N ASN A 640 -44.73 -39.13 51.86
CA ASN A 640 -45.67 -39.92 52.67
C ASN A 640 -45.21 -40.09 54.09
N LYS A 641 -43.88 -40.29 54.31
CA LYS A 641 -43.34 -40.34 55.68
C LYS A 641 -43.48 -38.99 56.39
N ALA A 642 -43.12 -37.89 55.75
CA ALA A 642 -43.29 -36.55 56.29
C ALA A 642 -44.79 -36.22 56.55
N ASP A 643 -45.70 -36.67 55.67
CA ASP A 643 -47.15 -36.50 55.83
C ASP A 643 -47.68 -37.27 57.06
N SER A 644 -47.16 -38.45 57.36
CA SER A 644 -47.48 -39.14 58.60
C SER A 644 -47.14 -38.29 59.86
N GLY A 645 -46.05 -37.48 59.79
CA GLY A 645 -45.70 -36.51 60.81
C GLY A 645 -46.71 -35.38 60.89
N LEU A 646 -47.06 -34.80 59.73
CA LEU A 646 -48.11 -33.76 59.63
C LEU A 646 -49.46 -34.22 60.21
N TYR A 647 -49.81 -35.43 59.87
CA TYR A 647 -51.03 -36.02 60.42
C TYR A 647 -50.99 -36.11 61.96
N ARG A 648 -49.90 -36.53 62.52
CA ARG A 648 -49.68 -36.57 64.00
C ARG A 648 -49.75 -35.14 64.58
N ALA A 649 -49.10 -34.15 63.94
CA ALA A 649 -49.14 -32.77 64.38
C ALA A 649 -50.58 -32.24 64.41
N LYS A 650 -51.43 -32.57 63.41
CA LYS A 650 -52.84 -32.22 63.37
C LYS A 650 -53.63 -32.94 64.48
N GLN A 651 -53.38 -34.24 64.74
CA GLN A 651 -54.06 -34.99 65.85
C GLN A 651 -53.63 -34.51 67.22
N ASN A 652 -52.41 -34.15 67.46
CA ASN A 652 -51.89 -33.74 68.76
C ASN A 652 -52.20 -32.31 69.14
N GLY A 653 -53.13 -31.67 68.40
CA GLY A 653 -53.64 -30.34 68.72
C GLY A 653 -53.21 -29.24 67.83
N ARG A 654 -52.62 -29.53 66.67
CA ARG A 654 -52.15 -28.56 65.63
C ARG A 654 -51.11 -27.57 66.13
N ASN A 655 -50.73 -26.55 65.32
CA ASN A 655 -49.78 -25.49 65.66
C ASN A 655 -48.45 -26.06 66.21
N ARG A 656 -47.93 -27.14 65.58
CA ARG A 656 -46.72 -27.84 65.98
C ARG A 656 -46.05 -28.55 64.81
N TYR A 657 -44.85 -28.97 65.03
CA TYR A 657 -44.17 -29.90 64.14
C TYR A 657 -44.05 -31.28 64.79
N GLU A 658 -44.01 -32.32 64.01
CA GLU A 658 -43.75 -33.68 64.41
C GLU A 658 -42.67 -34.29 63.52
N ILE A 659 -41.70 -34.94 64.13
CA ILE A 659 -40.59 -35.60 63.42
C ILE A 659 -40.93 -37.07 63.30
N VAL A 660 -40.70 -37.59 62.14
CA VAL A 660 -40.78 -39.03 61.84
C VAL A 660 -39.38 -39.60 61.77
N TYR A 661 -39.14 -40.59 62.59
CA TYR A 661 -37.93 -41.37 62.56
C TYR A 661 -38.20 -42.70 61.86
N ASP A 662 -37.19 -43.28 61.19
CA ASP A 662 -37.28 -44.56 60.55
C ASP A 662 -37.49 -45.68 61.54
#